data_c7ee56e5a87538b1ed6622ffeeba3697
#
_entry.id   c7ee56e5a87538b1ed6622ffeeba3697
#
_cell.length_a   1.000
_cell.length_b   1.000
_cell.length_c   1.000
_cell.angle_alpha   90.00
_cell.angle_beta   90.00
_cell.angle_gamma   90.00
#
_symmetry.space_group_name_H-M   'P 1'
#
loop_
_entity.id
_entity.type
_entity.pdbx_description
1 polymer ?
#
loop_
_entity_poly.entity_id
_entity_poly.type
_entity_poly.pdbx_seq_one_letter_code
_entity_poly.pdbx_strand_id
1 'polypeptide(L)'
;MAESAGKPQASKSKTEKAKVEKNRAEKSDISRAASVKNSSSRENAGVKADDTVKANSGAKISAGVKAQAGAKANSAVRPEAVPVDFAADPTNYVNRELSWLEFNYRVLSESRDKSIPLFERLKFLSITASNLDEFYMVRVASLKDMVHAKYTKPDIAGLTPQEQLDRISERTHELVEMQYSTYNRSLVPTLRQNGLRMITGHEDMTEEEAAYTDEYFRKNVYPVLTPMAFDSSRPFPLIRNKTLNIAALLRKKSGEDEELEFAMVQVPSVISRIVELPREIDEDGKERRVVILLEEIIERNMPSLFLNYDIVASHPFRIMRNADLTIDEEEAVDLLEEIQKQLKKRQWGEAIRLEIEDNVDKRLLKIIRRELSINSQDIFEINGPLDLTFLMKMYGLEGFELFKAPRYVPQPVPALMNEDDIFTNIRKGDILLHHPYQSFDPVVNFVRSAARDRSVLAIKQTLYRVSGNSPIIAALAEAADNGKQVSVLVELKARFDEENNINWAKMLEKAGCHVIYGLVGLKTHSKITLVVRMEEDGIRRYVHLGTGNYNDSTAKLYTDCGILTCNPQIGEDATAVFNMLSGYSEPLAWNKLSVAPLWLRGRFLRMIRREAEHAREGRPAHIMAKMNSLCDKEIITALYEASCAGVKVEMIIRGICCLKAGVPGLSENISVRSIVGNFLEHSRIFYFFNDASPEVYMGSADWMPRNLDRRVEIMFPVEDEVLREKVIHILEVELEDNVKAHILQPDGSYEKEDKRGKVLVNSQEQFCREAILMAKESADQEDPARSRVFKPVMSSN
;
A
#
# COMPACT_ATOMS: atom_id res chain seq x y z
N MET A 1 -24.68 -42.86 46.19
CA MET A 1 -23.58 -43.08 47.15
C MET A 1 -22.56 -42.01 46.80
N ALA A 2 -22.58 -40.83 47.40
CA ALA A 2 -22.00 -40.48 48.71
C ALA A 2 -20.47 -40.65 48.62
N GLU A 3 -19.71 -39.74 48.75
CA GLU A 3 -19.27 -38.64 49.65
C GLU A 3 -17.80 -38.33 49.26
N SER A 4 -17.09 -37.31 49.45
CA SER A 4 -17.20 -36.11 50.30
C SER A 4 -15.98 -35.19 49.98
N ALA A 5 -16.19 -33.93 49.93
CA ALA A 5 -15.58 -32.84 50.64
C ALA A 5 -14.08 -32.76 50.81
N GLY A 6 -13.55 -31.58 50.56
CA GLY A 6 -12.32 -31.08 51.15
C GLY A 6 -11.75 -29.84 50.49
N LYS A 7 -12.16 -28.63 50.91
CA LYS A 7 -11.35 -27.40 50.81
C LYS A 7 -10.29 -27.36 51.89
N PRO A 8 -9.13 -26.71 51.66
CA PRO A 8 -8.81 -25.49 52.39
C PRO A 8 -8.15 -24.42 51.48
N GLN A 9 -8.70 -23.19 51.43
CA GLN A 9 -8.31 -21.96 52.15
C GLN A 9 -6.85 -21.51 51.98
N ALA A 10 -6.73 -20.42 51.20
CA ALA A 10 -6.18 -19.13 51.54
C ALA A 10 -5.01 -19.03 52.56
N SER A 11 -3.78 -18.84 52.01
CA SER A 11 -2.70 -18.14 52.72
C SER A 11 -1.50 -17.73 51.84
N LYS A 12 -1.71 -17.21 50.63
CA LYS A 12 -0.59 -16.70 49.77
C LYS A 12 -0.67 -15.22 49.35
N SER A 13 -1.58 -14.43 49.89
CA SER A 13 -1.82 -13.07 49.40
C SER A 13 -1.12 -11.92 50.18
N LYS A 14 -0.37 -12.19 51.23
CA LYS A 14 0.32 -11.12 51.98
C LYS A 14 1.82 -10.98 51.68
N THR A 15 2.45 -11.99 51.14
CA THR A 15 3.91 -11.95 50.90
C THR A 15 4.26 -11.37 49.49
N GLU A 16 3.35 -11.40 48.53
CA GLU A 16 3.57 -10.82 47.19
C GLU A 16 3.35 -9.31 47.17
N LYS A 17 2.39 -8.77 47.94
CA LYS A 17 2.18 -7.31 48.04
C LYS A 17 3.36 -6.58 48.66
N ALA A 18 4.05 -7.17 49.61
CA ALA A 18 5.23 -6.57 50.22
C ALA A 18 6.48 -6.57 49.34
N LYS A 19 6.57 -7.48 48.36
CA LYS A 19 7.66 -7.49 47.35
C LYS A 19 7.46 -6.47 46.27
N VAL A 20 6.23 -6.17 45.87
CA VAL A 20 5.89 -5.16 44.85
C VAL A 20 6.10 -3.74 45.36
N GLU A 21 5.79 -3.45 46.61
CA GLU A 21 6.05 -2.13 47.21
C GLU A 21 7.54 -1.86 47.44
N LYS A 22 8.36 -2.87 47.74
CA LYS A 22 9.80 -2.70 47.94
C LYS A 22 10.54 -2.43 46.62
N ASN A 23 10.10 -3.02 45.49
CA ASN A 23 10.63 -2.74 44.18
C ASN A 23 10.18 -1.38 43.60
N ARG A 24 9.10 -0.79 44.12
CA ARG A 24 8.64 0.53 43.69
C ARG A 24 9.40 1.67 44.38
N ALA A 25 9.89 1.43 45.59
CA ALA A 25 10.73 2.38 46.37
C ALA A 25 12.17 2.46 45.82
N GLU A 26 12.75 1.33 45.36
CA GLU A 26 14.11 1.30 44.82
C GLU A 26 14.19 1.88 43.38
N LYS A 27 13.10 1.87 42.61
CA LYS A 27 13.05 2.52 41.28
C LYS A 27 12.87 4.04 41.35
N SER A 28 12.28 4.59 42.42
CA SER A 28 12.13 6.04 42.56
C SER A 28 13.45 6.75 42.92
N ASP A 29 14.40 6.05 43.53
CA ASP A 29 15.69 6.62 43.89
C ASP A 29 16.72 6.60 42.76
N ILE A 30 16.55 5.70 41.78
CA ILE A 30 17.41 5.64 40.58
C ILE A 30 17.03 6.73 39.56
N SER A 31 15.75 7.13 39.48
CA SER A 31 15.30 8.20 38.59
C SER A 31 15.64 9.61 39.10
N ARG A 32 15.85 9.79 40.41
CA ARG A 32 16.30 11.06 40.97
C ARG A 32 17.80 11.31 40.86
N ALA A 33 18.61 10.29 40.72
CA ALA A 33 20.06 10.41 40.52
C ALA A 33 20.48 10.74 39.07
N ALA A 34 19.63 10.50 38.08
CA ALA A 34 19.91 10.78 36.67
C ALA A 34 19.55 12.20 36.22
N SER A 35 18.72 12.94 36.98
CA SER A 35 18.29 14.30 36.62
C SER A 35 19.14 15.44 37.21
N VAL A 36 20.22 15.12 37.94
CA VAL A 36 21.10 16.14 38.60
C VAL A 36 22.45 16.32 37.86
N LYS A 37 22.73 15.58 36.76
CA LYS A 37 24.03 15.67 36.09
C LYS A 37 24.05 16.42 34.75
N ASN A 38 23.00 17.15 34.39
CA ASN A 38 22.95 17.89 33.08
C ASN A 38 22.63 19.39 33.23
N SER A 39 23.11 20.04 34.28
CA SER A 39 23.05 21.49 34.38
C SER A 39 24.29 22.05 35.09
N SER A 40 25.40 22.04 34.39
CA SER A 40 26.50 22.97 34.66
C SER A 40 27.60 22.83 33.61
N SER A 41 27.63 23.74 32.69
CA SER A 41 28.82 24.36 32.08
C SER A 41 28.46 25.24 30.89
N ARG A 42 28.03 26.43 31.16
CA ARG A 42 28.21 27.59 30.27
C ARG A 42 28.72 28.72 31.16
N GLU A 43 29.99 28.97 31.09
CA GLU A 43 30.54 30.30 31.39
C GLU A 43 31.89 30.50 30.71
N ASN A 44 31.92 31.51 29.88
CA ASN A 44 32.89 32.49 29.56
C ASN A 44 34.39 32.16 29.57
N ALA A 45 35.02 32.43 28.43
CA ALA A 45 36.23 33.20 28.35
C ALA A 45 36.32 33.93 27.01
N GLY A 46 36.03 35.20 27.04
CA GLY A 46 36.41 36.15 26.02
C GLY A 46 37.86 36.56 26.26
N VAL A 47 38.63 36.68 25.20
CA VAL A 47 39.87 37.48 25.18
C VAL A 47 39.86 38.34 23.90
N LYS A 48 39.97 39.63 24.19
CA LYS A 48 40.23 40.71 23.23
C LYS A 48 41.72 40.74 22.87
N ALA A 49 41.97 41.42 21.81
CA ALA A 49 43.05 42.37 21.48
C ALA A 49 43.70 42.00 20.18
N ASP A 50 43.73 42.80 19.28
CA ASP A 50 44.24 44.16 19.03
C ASP A 50 45.52 44.15 18.23
N ASP A 51 45.44 44.99 17.26
CA ASP A 51 46.46 45.86 16.67
C ASP A 51 47.43 45.34 15.59
N THR A 52 47.17 45.96 14.44
CA THR A 52 48.09 46.80 13.60
C THR A 52 49.43 46.21 13.26
N VAL A 53 49.74 46.23 11.95
CA VAL A 53 50.86 47.03 11.38
C VAL A 53 50.63 47.29 9.90
N LYS A 54 50.85 48.52 9.56
CA LYS A 54 50.80 49.16 8.27
C LYS A 54 51.98 48.78 7.36
N ALA A 55 51.72 48.89 6.07
CA ALA A 55 52.40 49.83 5.13
C ALA A 55 53.55 49.29 4.25
N ASN A 56 53.36 49.41 3.06
CA ASN A 56 54.03 50.38 2.13
C ASN A 56 54.67 49.75 0.91
N SER A 57 54.33 50.47 -0.13
CA SER A 57 55.13 50.96 -1.33
C SER A 57 55.43 49.88 -2.36
N GLY A 58 55.09 49.99 -3.58
CA GLY A 58 55.11 51.15 -4.48
C GLY A 58 56.13 50.88 -5.56
N ALA A 59 55.72 50.78 -6.78
CA ALA A 59 56.47 51.33 -7.92
C ALA A 59 55.74 51.13 -9.24
N LYS A 60 55.43 52.20 -9.87
CA LYS A 60 55.06 52.36 -11.29
C LYS A 60 56.17 51.85 -12.20
N ILE A 61 55.89 51.39 -13.40
CA ILE A 61 56.44 51.89 -14.66
C ILE A 61 55.51 51.56 -15.80
N SER A 62 55.27 52.53 -16.65
CA SER A 62 54.43 52.68 -17.83
C SER A 62 55.03 52.12 -19.10
N ALA A 63 54.24 51.78 -20.05
CA ALA A 63 54.24 52.07 -21.48
C ALA A 63 53.48 50.92 -22.17
N GLY A 64 52.40 51.06 -22.84
CA GLY A 64 52.06 51.98 -23.93
C GLY A 64 52.24 51.24 -25.25
N VAL A 65 51.15 50.79 -25.91
CA VAL A 65 50.93 50.96 -27.36
C VAL A 65 49.46 50.48 -27.72
N LYS A 66 48.90 51.26 -28.66
CA LYS A 66 47.55 51.34 -29.12
C LYS A 66 47.02 50.11 -29.87
N ALA A 67 45.72 49.74 -29.60
CA ALA A 67 44.49 49.86 -30.42
C ALA A 67 44.31 48.87 -31.59
N GLN A 68 43.23 48.12 -31.52
CA GLN A 68 42.11 48.26 -32.45
C GLN A 68 40.88 47.45 -32.03
N ALA A 69 39.72 47.95 -32.43
CA ALA A 69 38.38 47.62 -32.02
C ALA A 69 37.92 46.20 -32.38
N GLY A 70 37.12 45.61 -31.52
CA GLY A 70 36.33 44.43 -31.82
C GLY A 70 35.29 44.19 -30.72
N ALA A 71 34.05 44.49 -31.03
CA ALA A 71 32.77 44.04 -30.47
C ALA A 71 32.71 43.78 -28.95
N LYS A 72 32.03 44.69 -28.25
CA LYS A 72 31.50 44.47 -26.90
C LYS A 72 30.44 43.39 -26.93
N ALA A 73 30.75 42.20 -26.43
CA ALA A 73 29.75 41.31 -25.89
C ALA A 73 29.40 41.81 -24.47
N ASN A 74 28.19 42.32 -24.32
CA ASN A 74 27.59 42.62 -23.03
C ASN A 74 27.38 41.30 -22.29
N SER A 75 28.31 40.95 -21.40
CA SER A 75 27.99 40.01 -20.32
C SER A 75 27.11 40.77 -19.32
N ALA A 76 25.82 40.68 -19.52
CA ALA A 76 24.85 41.01 -18.48
C ALA A 76 25.11 40.04 -17.32
N VAL A 77 25.72 40.54 -16.26
CA VAL A 77 25.71 39.91 -14.95
C VAL A 77 24.23 39.76 -14.60
N ARG A 78 23.70 38.53 -14.68
CA ARG A 78 22.37 38.25 -14.10
C ARG A 78 22.46 38.65 -12.63
N PRO A 79 21.54 39.45 -12.10
CA PRO A 79 21.48 39.69 -10.66
C PRO A 79 21.36 38.30 -9.98
N GLU A 80 22.16 38.06 -8.95
CA GLU A 80 21.97 36.90 -8.07
C GLU A 80 20.53 36.96 -7.60
N ALA A 81 19.72 36.01 -8.11
CA ALA A 81 18.33 35.85 -7.69
C ALA A 81 18.36 35.52 -6.20
N VAL A 82 17.69 36.32 -5.39
CA VAL A 82 17.41 35.97 -3.98
C VAL A 82 16.87 34.56 -3.96
N PRO A 83 17.44 33.66 -3.16
CA PRO A 83 16.95 32.27 -3.10
C PRO A 83 15.46 32.28 -2.75
N VAL A 84 14.62 31.85 -3.67
CA VAL A 84 13.19 31.72 -3.41
C VAL A 84 13.01 30.54 -2.45
N ASP A 85 12.52 30.80 -1.26
CA ASP A 85 12.18 29.72 -0.32
C ASP A 85 10.86 29.07 -0.72
N PHE A 86 10.92 28.11 -1.63
CA PHE A 86 9.76 27.32 -2.07
C PHE A 86 9.08 26.58 -0.93
N ALA A 87 9.80 26.31 0.16
CA ALA A 87 9.26 25.62 1.33
C ALA A 87 8.31 26.50 2.16
N ALA A 88 8.46 27.83 2.08
CA ALA A 88 7.66 28.75 2.89
C ALA A 88 6.21 28.87 2.39
N ASP A 89 5.95 28.69 1.11
CA ASP A 89 4.63 28.86 0.50
C ASP A 89 3.84 27.54 0.43
N PRO A 90 2.77 27.36 1.26
CA PRO A 90 1.94 26.18 1.23
C PRO A 90 1.20 25.97 -0.10
N THR A 91 1.00 27.03 -0.90
CA THR A 91 0.31 26.94 -2.19
C THR A 91 1.10 26.15 -3.24
N ASN A 92 2.40 25.92 -3.00
CA ASN A 92 3.25 25.08 -3.82
C ASN A 92 2.99 23.57 -3.64
N TYR A 93 2.14 23.20 -2.72
CA TYR A 93 1.88 21.79 -2.38
C TYR A 93 0.42 21.43 -2.56
N VAL A 94 0.17 20.15 -2.78
CA VAL A 94 -1.15 19.53 -2.79
C VAL A 94 -1.37 18.80 -1.46
N ASN A 95 -2.58 18.92 -0.87
CA ASN A 95 -2.92 18.14 0.32
C ASN A 95 -2.85 16.64 0.03
N ARG A 96 -2.27 15.90 0.95
CA ARG A 96 -2.02 14.48 0.82
C ARG A 96 -3.29 13.64 0.66
N GLU A 97 -4.33 13.95 1.42
CA GLU A 97 -5.57 13.16 1.44
C GLU A 97 -6.42 13.45 0.19
N LEU A 98 -6.46 14.69 -0.26
CA LEU A 98 -7.11 15.05 -1.53
C LEU A 98 -6.38 14.41 -2.71
N SER A 99 -5.05 14.41 -2.72
CA SER A 99 -4.27 13.69 -3.74
C SER A 99 -4.54 12.17 -3.73
N TRP A 100 -4.83 11.59 -2.56
CA TRP A 100 -5.24 10.19 -2.46
C TRP A 100 -6.63 9.97 -3.08
N LEU A 101 -7.57 10.87 -2.89
CA LEU A 101 -8.89 10.80 -3.53
C LEU A 101 -8.74 10.84 -5.06
N GLU A 102 -7.88 11.71 -5.59
CA GLU A 102 -7.57 11.74 -7.03
C GLU A 102 -7.00 10.40 -7.54
N PHE A 103 -6.20 9.69 -6.73
CA PHE A 103 -5.81 8.33 -7.08
C PHE A 103 -7.03 7.40 -7.18
N ASN A 104 -7.96 7.46 -6.23
CA ASN A 104 -9.15 6.61 -6.27
C ASN A 104 -10.09 6.98 -7.44
N TYR A 105 -10.12 8.24 -7.85
CA TYR A 105 -10.79 8.69 -9.09
C TYR A 105 -10.16 8.05 -10.33
N ARG A 106 -8.84 7.96 -10.42
CA ARG A 106 -8.16 7.28 -11.54
C ARG A 106 -8.51 5.79 -11.60
N VAL A 107 -8.59 5.12 -10.46
CA VAL A 107 -9.06 3.72 -10.37
C VAL A 107 -10.53 3.61 -10.83
N LEU A 108 -11.39 4.57 -10.41
CA LEU A 108 -12.79 4.62 -10.85
C LEU A 108 -12.91 4.86 -12.35
N SER A 109 -12.02 5.62 -12.97
CA SER A 109 -12.03 5.89 -14.40
C SER A 109 -11.89 4.60 -15.22
N GLU A 110 -11.16 3.60 -14.74
CA GLU A 110 -11.04 2.29 -15.38
C GLU A 110 -12.38 1.53 -15.38
N SER A 111 -13.20 1.65 -14.33
CA SER A 111 -14.55 1.05 -14.32
C SER A 111 -15.50 1.71 -15.33
N ARG A 112 -15.22 2.94 -15.74
CA ARG A 112 -16.03 3.73 -16.69
C ARG A 112 -15.57 3.61 -18.13
N ASP A 113 -14.35 3.12 -18.37
CA ASP A 113 -13.79 2.93 -19.69
C ASP A 113 -14.42 1.69 -20.38
N LYS A 114 -15.18 1.95 -21.45
CA LYS A 114 -15.88 0.90 -22.20
C LYS A 114 -14.95 -0.01 -23.00
N SER A 115 -13.69 0.39 -23.20
CA SER A 115 -12.68 -0.45 -23.85
C SER A 115 -12.20 -1.61 -22.96
N ILE A 116 -12.47 -1.54 -21.65
CA ILE A 116 -12.10 -2.54 -20.66
C ILE A 116 -13.20 -3.62 -20.62
N PRO A 117 -12.85 -4.92 -20.53
CA PRO A 117 -13.82 -6.00 -20.38
C PRO A 117 -14.76 -5.79 -19.20
N LEU A 118 -16.04 -6.13 -19.36
CA LEU A 118 -17.10 -5.79 -18.42
C LEU A 118 -16.81 -6.25 -16.98
N PHE A 119 -16.29 -7.46 -16.78
CA PHE A 119 -16.00 -7.98 -15.46
C PHE A 119 -14.78 -7.33 -14.81
N GLU A 120 -13.80 -6.86 -15.59
CA GLU A 120 -12.72 -6.04 -15.07
C GLU A 120 -13.25 -4.69 -14.57
N ARG A 121 -14.22 -4.10 -15.27
CA ARG A 121 -14.88 -2.85 -14.83
C ARG A 121 -15.62 -3.03 -13.50
N LEU A 122 -16.28 -4.17 -13.27
CA LEU A 122 -16.87 -4.52 -11.96
C LEU A 122 -15.80 -4.60 -10.87
N LYS A 123 -14.69 -5.25 -11.19
CA LYS A 123 -13.55 -5.40 -10.27
C LYS A 123 -12.96 -4.03 -9.90
N PHE A 124 -12.74 -3.12 -10.87
CA PHE A 124 -12.27 -1.77 -10.58
C PHE A 124 -13.25 -0.98 -9.71
N LEU A 125 -14.55 -1.10 -9.94
CA LEU A 125 -15.54 -0.45 -9.10
C LEU A 125 -15.51 -1.00 -7.66
N SER A 126 -15.38 -2.31 -7.49
CA SER A 126 -15.20 -2.95 -6.20
C SER A 126 -13.94 -2.47 -5.47
N ILE A 127 -12.82 -2.34 -6.20
CA ILE A 127 -11.56 -1.82 -5.65
C ILE A 127 -11.72 -0.39 -5.14
N THR A 128 -12.44 0.48 -5.87
CA THR A 128 -12.66 1.86 -5.41
C THR A 128 -13.46 1.94 -4.12
N ALA A 129 -14.43 1.07 -3.94
CA ALA A 129 -15.22 0.97 -2.71
C ALA A 129 -14.35 0.46 -1.55
N SER A 130 -13.57 -0.60 -1.76
CA SER A 130 -12.64 -1.14 -0.76
C SER A 130 -11.56 -0.14 -0.34
N ASN A 131 -11.01 0.60 -1.31
CA ASN A 131 -10.04 1.67 -1.05
C ASN A 131 -10.64 2.77 -0.18
N LEU A 132 -11.88 3.16 -0.46
CA LEU A 132 -12.58 4.20 0.28
C LEU A 132 -12.87 3.77 1.73
N ASP A 133 -13.24 2.50 1.93
CA ASP A 133 -13.40 1.91 3.26
C ASP A 133 -12.10 2.05 4.08
N GLU A 134 -10.96 1.64 3.51
CA GLU A 134 -9.67 1.75 4.19
C GLU A 134 -9.29 3.21 4.47
N PHE A 135 -9.54 4.10 3.53
CA PHE A 135 -9.27 5.53 3.68
C PHE A 135 -10.05 6.12 4.86
N TYR A 136 -11.35 5.81 4.98
CA TYR A 136 -12.16 6.27 6.11
C TYR A 136 -11.67 5.69 7.43
N MET A 137 -11.55 4.36 7.51
CA MET A 137 -11.18 3.67 8.74
C MET A 137 -9.82 4.09 9.32
N VAL A 138 -8.96 4.67 8.48
CA VAL A 138 -7.58 4.99 8.85
C VAL A 138 -7.31 6.49 8.78
N ARG A 139 -7.53 7.11 7.63
CA ARG A 139 -7.08 8.50 7.39
C ARG A 139 -8.09 9.51 7.90
N VAL A 140 -9.36 9.34 7.53
CA VAL A 140 -10.45 10.19 8.06
C VAL A 140 -10.53 10.00 9.58
N ALA A 141 -10.42 8.76 10.07
CA ALA A 141 -10.36 8.46 11.49
C ALA A 141 -9.25 9.25 12.21
N SER A 142 -7.99 9.16 11.72
CA SER A 142 -6.87 9.92 12.29
C SER A 142 -7.10 11.44 12.29
N LEU A 143 -7.71 12.01 11.23
CA LEU A 143 -8.03 13.45 11.18
C LEU A 143 -9.12 13.83 12.21
N LYS A 144 -10.14 12.98 12.40
CA LYS A 144 -11.16 13.17 13.44
C LYS A 144 -10.55 13.14 14.84
N ASP A 145 -9.63 12.19 15.10
CA ASP A 145 -8.89 12.12 16.36
C ASP A 145 -8.09 13.42 16.60
N MET A 146 -7.44 13.98 15.57
CA MET A 146 -6.75 15.27 15.67
C MET A 146 -7.70 16.43 16.00
N VAL A 147 -8.88 16.47 15.38
CA VAL A 147 -9.90 17.49 15.68
C VAL A 147 -10.40 17.35 17.13
N HIS A 148 -10.69 16.14 17.58
CA HIS A 148 -11.08 15.86 18.97
C HIS A 148 -9.99 16.26 19.96
N ALA A 149 -8.71 16.06 19.61
CA ALA A 149 -7.56 16.52 20.38
C ALA A 149 -7.30 18.04 20.26
N LYS A 150 -8.14 18.78 19.51
CA LYS A 150 -8.00 20.22 19.25
C LYS A 150 -6.67 20.60 18.61
N TYR A 151 -6.11 19.71 17.77
CA TYR A 151 -4.89 19.96 17.02
C TYR A 151 -5.20 20.87 15.82
N THR A 152 -4.50 22.00 15.71
CA THR A 152 -4.76 23.05 14.71
C THR A 152 -3.61 23.31 13.75
N LYS A 153 -2.47 22.62 13.91
CA LYS A 153 -1.31 22.82 13.03
C LYS A 153 -1.67 22.37 11.61
N PRO A 154 -1.50 23.25 10.59
CA PRO A 154 -1.77 22.89 9.21
C PRO A 154 -0.77 21.87 8.66
N ASP A 155 -1.18 21.18 7.60
CA ASP A 155 -0.33 20.30 6.80
C ASP A 155 0.60 21.09 5.86
N ILE A 156 1.30 20.41 4.95
CA ILE A 156 2.23 21.05 4.00
C ILE A 156 1.51 21.96 2.98
N ALA A 157 0.22 21.71 2.71
CA ALA A 157 -0.63 22.52 1.82
C ALA A 157 -1.40 23.61 2.57
N GLY A 158 -1.13 23.81 3.86
CA GLY A 158 -1.70 24.88 4.67
C GLY A 158 -3.09 24.59 5.25
N LEU A 159 -3.60 23.35 5.17
CA LEU A 159 -4.93 22.98 5.65
C LEU A 159 -4.87 22.42 7.08
N THR A 160 -5.71 22.96 7.97
CA THR A 160 -5.96 22.39 9.29
C THR A 160 -6.69 21.05 9.20
N PRO A 161 -6.67 20.18 10.24
CA PRO A 161 -7.42 18.93 10.20
C PRO A 161 -8.91 19.08 9.90
N GLN A 162 -9.56 20.13 10.40
CA GLN A 162 -10.97 20.38 10.12
C GLN A 162 -11.20 20.77 8.66
N GLU A 163 -10.40 21.67 8.10
CA GLU A 163 -10.50 22.06 6.68
C GLU A 163 -10.21 20.88 5.74
N GLN A 164 -9.31 19.96 6.15
CA GLN A 164 -9.08 18.71 5.43
C GLN A 164 -10.34 17.84 5.43
N LEU A 165 -10.98 17.65 6.60
CA LEU A 165 -12.21 16.86 6.72
C LEU A 165 -13.35 17.42 5.87
N ASP A 166 -13.51 18.74 5.87
CA ASP A 166 -14.57 19.40 5.11
C ASP A 166 -14.38 19.17 3.60
N ARG A 167 -13.17 19.39 3.07
CA ARG A 167 -12.85 19.13 1.66
C ARG A 167 -12.89 17.64 1.28
N ILE A 168 -12.46 16.76 2.19
CA ILE A 168 -12.55 15.30 2.00
C ILE A 168 -14.01 14.89 1.89
N SER A 169 -14.89 15.41 2.76
CA SER A 169 -16.32 15.11 2.73
C SER A 169 -16.93 15.50 1.39
N GLU A 170 -16.74 16.74 0.94
CA GLU A 170 -17.23 17.24 -0.36
C GLU A 170 -16.76 16.32 -1.50
N ARG A 171 -15.45 16.10 -1.60
CA ARG A 171 -14.85 15.31 -2.68
C ARG A 171 -15.28 13.85 -2.65
N THR A 172 -15.53 13.31 -1.45
CA THR A 172 -15.97 11.91 -1.30
C THR A 172 -17.42 11.71 -1.70
N HIS A 173 -18.31 12.69 -1.40
CA HIS A 173 -19.70 12.63 -1.88
C HIS A 173 -19.76 12.59 -3.41
N GLU A 174 -18.98 13.42 -4.09
CA GLU A 174 -18.86 13.38 -5.56
C GLU A 174 -18.36 12.01 -6.06
N LEU A 175 -17.34 11.44 -5.39
CA LEU A 175 -16.79 10.13 -5.75
C LEU A 175 -17.85 9.03 -5.62
N VAL A 176 -18.60 9.02 -4.52
CA VAL A 176 -19.65 8.03 -4.26
C VAL A 176 -20.78 8.17 -5.26
N GLU A 177 -21.24 9.38 -5.55
CA GLU A 177 -22.23 9.63 -6.60
C GLU A 177 -21.76 9.06 -7.95
N MET A 178 -20.51 9.29 -8.30
CA MET A 178 -19.91 8.76 -9.53
C MET A 178 -19.81 7.24 -9.53
N GLN A 179 -19.49 6.59 -8.39
CA GLN A 179 -19.48 5.13 -8.23
C GLN A 179 -20.87 4.56 -8.54
N TYR A 180 -21.92 5.10 -7.89
CA TYR A 180 -23.28 4.58 -8.06
C TYR A 180 -23.91 4.97 -9.41
N SER A 181 -23.57 6.13 -9.96
CA SER A 181 -23.92 6.47 -11.35
C SER A 181 -23.31 5.48 -12.34
N THR A 182 -22.05 5.06 -12.12
CA THR A 182 -21.37 4.05 -12.95
C THR A 182 -22.03 2.69 -12.82
N TYR A 183 -22.35 2.27 -11.59
CA TYR A 183 -23.06 1.03 -11.30
C TYR A 183 -24.42 1.01 -11.98
N ASN A 184 -25.30 1.98 -11.67
CA ASN A 184 -26.70 1.97 -12.08
C ASN A 184 -26.89 2.23 -13.59
N ARG A 185 -26.14 3.23 -14.15
CA ARG A 185 -26.39 3.70 -15.53
C ARG A 185 -25.52 3.01 -16.57
N SER A 186 -24.46 2.33 -16.15
CA SER A 186 -23.54 1.69 -17.10
C SER A 186 -23.41 0.17 -16.87
N LEU A 187 -23.03 -0.26 -15.67
CA LEU A 187 -22.67 -1.67 -15.44
C LEU A 187 -23.91 -2.57 -15.38
N VAL A 188 -24.92 -2.25 -14.58
CA VAL A 188 -26.13 -3.08 -14.45
C VAL A 188 -26.86 -3.25 -15.78
N PRO A 189 -27.11 -2.20 -16.60
CA PRO A 189 -27.72 -2.38 -17.91
C PRO A 189 -26.85 -3.22 -18.86
N THR A 190 -25.51 -3.05 -18.81
CA THR A 190 -24.62 -3.82 -19.67
C THR A 190 -24.55 -5.29 -19.24
N LEU A 191 -24.62 -5.61 -17.94
CA LEU A 191 -24.71 -6.98 -17.44
C LEU A 191 -25.98 -7.65 -17.98
N ARG A 192 -27.13 -6.97 -17.88
CA ARG A 192 -28.42 -7.49 -18.37
C ARG A 192 -28.38 -7.79 -19.87
N GLN A 193 -27.75 -6.90 -20.66
CA GLN A 193 -27.59 -7.11 -22.11
C GLN A 193 -26.71 -8.31 -22.43
N ASN A 194 -25.80 -8.68 -21.53
CA ASN A 194 -24.86 -9.79 -21.69
C ASN A 194 -25.21 -11.04 -20.88
N GLY A 195 -26.50 -11.22 -20.56
CA GLY A 195 -27.01 -12.47 -20.01
C GLY A 195 -26.92 -12.60 -18.48
N LEU A 196 -26.67 -11.50 -17.75
CA LEU A 196 -26.72 -11.48 -16.28
C LEU A 196 -27.72 -10.43 -15.79
N ARG A 197 -28.90 -10.86 -15.35
CA ARG A 197 -29.88 -10.00 -14.71
C ARG A 197 -29.60 -9.94 -13.23
N MET A 198 -29.40 -8.73 -12.73
CA MET A 198 -29.30 -8.44 -11.31
C MET A 198 -30.60 -7.78 -10.85
N ILE A 199 -31.27 -8.42 -9.89
CA ILE A 199 -32.46 -7.85 -9.24
C ILE A 199 -31.95 -6.83 -8.23
N THR A 200 -32.37 -5.58 -8.41
CA THR A 200 -31.89 -4.43 -7.62
C THR A 200 -32.87 -4.02 -6.50
N GLY A 201 -34.11 -4.50 -6.55
CA GLY A 201 -35.12 -4.32 -5.51
C GLY A 201 -36.01 -5.56 -5.45
N HIS A 202 -36.40 -5.97 -4.27
CA HIS A 202 -37.23 -7.18 -4.07
C HIS A 202 -38.63 -7.03 -4.69
N GLU A 203 -39.09 -5.83 -5.00
CA GLU A 203 -40.35 -5.55 -5.71
C GLU A 203 -40.27 -5.90 -7.20
N ASP A 204 -39.08 -5.96 -7.77
CA ASP A 204 -38.84 -6.27 -9.20
C ASP A 204 -38.85 -7.77 -9.53
N MET A 205 -39.10 -8.63 -8.52
CA MET A 205 -39.18 -10.08 -8.69
C MET A 205 -40.49 -10.51 -9.34
N THR A 206 -40.41 -11.51 -10.21
CA THR A 206 -41.57 -12.26 -10.66
C THR A 206 -42.16 -13.07 -9.51
N GLU A 207 -43.42 -13.55 -9.67
CA GLU A 207 -44.04 -14.41 -8.65
C GLU A 207 -43.24 -15.70 -8.39
N GLU A 208 -42.63 -16.28 -9.42
CA GLU A 208 -41.79 -17.48 -9.29
C GLU A 208 -40.48 -17.20 -8.53
N GLU A 209 -39.82 -16.07 -8.85
CA GLU A 209 -38.60 -15.64 -8.15
C GLU A 209 -38.90 -15.32 -6.68
N ALA A 210 -40.02 -14.65 -6.43
CA ALA A 210 -40.50 -14.35 -5.09
C ALA A 210 -40.76 -15.62 -4.27
N ALA A 211 -41.46 -16.60 -4.87
CA ALA A 211 -41.71 -17.88 -4.21
C ALA A 211 -40.41 -18.65 -3.90
N TYR A 212 -39.46 -18.64 -4.83
CA TYR A 212 -38.13 -19.25 -4.63
C TYR A 212 -37.35 -18.56 -3.51
N THR A 213 -37.29 -17.22 -3.50
CA THR A 213 -36.58 -16.46 -2.47
C THR A 213 -37.22 -16.60 -1.10
N ASP A 214 -38.55 -16.69 -0.99
CA ASP A 214 -39.27 -16.93 0.25
C ASP A 214 -39.00 -18.36 0.80
N GLU A 215 -38.86 -19.35 -0.07
CA GLU A 215 -38.42 -20.69 0.33
C GLU A 215 -36.95 -20.71 0.76
N TYR A 216 -36.08 -20.06 0.00
CA TYR A 216 -34.64 -19.90 0.32
C TYR A 216 -34.46 -19.21 1.67
N PHE A 217 -35.23 -18.14 1.92
CA PHE A 217 -35.24 -17.44 3.19
C PHE A 217 -35.59 -18.38 4.35
N ARG A 218 -36.71 -19.09 4.26
CA ARG A 218 -37.15 -19.97 5.33
C ARG A 218 -36.17 -21.09 5.65
N LYS A 219 -35.52 -21.66 4.63
CA LYS A 219 -34.63 -22.82 4.79
C LYS A 219 -33.22 -22.43 5.22
N ASN A 220 -32.68 -21.37 4.64
CA ASN A 220 -31.23 -21.06 4.71
C ASN A 220 -30.93 -19.78 5.50
N VAL A 221 -31.81 -18.80 5.50
CA VAL A 221 -31.54 -17.46 6.04
C VAL A 221 -32.16 -17.28 7.43
N TYR A 222 -33.46 -17.56 7.55
CA TYR A 222 -34.22 -17.40 8.79
C TYR A 222 -33.56 -18.05 10.03
N PRO A 223 -33.05 -19.30 9.96
CA PRO A 223 -32.43 -19.95 11.13
C PRO A 223 -31.17 -19.28 11.64
N VAL A 224 -30.54 -18.42 10.84
CA VAL A 224 -29.28 -17.74 11.15
C VAL A 224 -29.50 -16.31 11.66
N LEU A 225 -30.68 -15.73 11.39
CA LEU A 225 -31.01 -14.38 11.75
C LEU A 225 -31.31 -14.20 13.23
N THR A 226 -30.85 -13.05 13.76
CA THR A 226 -31.19 -12.61 15.12
C THR A 226 -31.73 -11.20 15.07
N PRO A 227 -33.05 -11.00 15.07
CA PRO A 227 -33.66 -9.70 15.21
C PRO A 227 -33.32 -9.06 16.55
N MET A 228 -33.00 -7.78 16.54
CA MET A 228 -32.63 -7.00 17.74
C MET A 228 -33.54 -5.80 17.82
N ALA A 229 -34.29 -5.69 18.93
CA ALA A 229 -35.13 -4.54 19.21
C ALA A 229 -34.41 -3.58 20.17
N PHE A 230 -34.76 -2.33 20.10
CA PHE A 230 -34.25 -1.24 20.94
C PHE A 230 -35.41 -0.53 21.62
N ASP A 231 -35.39 -0.51 22.95
CA ASP A 231 -36.36 0.18 23.78
C ASP A 231 -35.76 0.59 25.14
N SER A 232 -36.56 1.07 26.06
CA SER A 232 -36.11 1.52 27.40
C SER A 232 -35.44 0.40 28.23
N SER A 233 -35.70 -0.87 27.90
CA SER A 233 -35.13 -2.05 28.58
C SER A 233 -33.99 -2.73 27.83
N ARG A 234 -33.85 -2.43 26.54
CA ARG A 234 -32.87 -3.01 25.64
C ARG A 234 -32.04 -1.90 25.01
N PRO A 235 -30.72 -1.85 25.33
CA PRO A 235 -29.85 -0.79 24.76
C PRO A 235 -29.72 -0.94 23.24
N PHE A 236 -29.32 0.18 22.58
CA PHE A 236 -29.04 0.17 21.15
C PHE A 236 -28.02 -0.93 20.81
N PRO A 237 -28.29 -1.75 19.80
CA PRO A 237 -27.43 -2.88 19.45
C PRO A 237 -26.02 -2.45 19.07
N LEU A 238 -25.04 -3.22 19.51
CA LEU A 238 -23.65 -3.01 19.12
C LEU A 238 -23.41 -3.44 17.68
N ILE A 239 -23.27 -2.48 16.79
CA ILE A 239 -23.03 -2.70 15.38
C ILE A 239 -21.52 -2.78 15.14
N ARG A 240 -21.07 -3.89 14.55
CA ARG A 240 -19.66 -4.11 14.21
C ARG A 240 -19.25 -3.27 12.99
N ASN A 241 -17.96 -2.99 12.92
CA ASN A 241 -17.38 -2.29 11.78
C ASN A 241 -17.68 -3.02 10.45
N LYS A 242 -18.15 -2.29 9.44
CA LYS A 242 -18.44 -2.76 8.07
C LYS A 242 -19.56 -3.79 7.95
N THR A 243 -20.33 -4.09 9.00
CA THR A 243 -21.47 -4.99 8.85
C THR A 243 -22.64 -4.30 8.16
N LEU A 244 -23.28 -5.02 7.24
CA LEU A 244 -24.53 -4.61 6.62
C LEU A 244 -25.71 -5.03 7.52
N ASN A 245 -26.63 -4.11 7.74
CA ASN A 245 -27.77 -4.28 8.63
C ASN A 245 -29.02 -3.71 7.96
N ILE A 246 -30.18 -4.24 8.33
CA ILE A 246 -31.48 -3.66 7.94
C ILE A 246 -32.13 -3.12 9.20
N ALA A 247 -32.41 -1.82 9.22
CA ALA A 247 -33.14 -1.16 10.30
C ALA A 247 -34.62 -1.08 9.96
N ALA A 248 -35.49 -1.21 10.93
CA ALA A 248 -36.94 -1.13 10.78
C ALA A 248 -37.60 -0.25 11.84
N LEU A 249 -38.63 0.44 11.45
CA LEU A 249 -39.63 1.05 12.34
C LEU A 249 -40.85 0.16 12.41
N LEU A 250 -41.21 -0.24 13.61
CA LEU A 250 -42.25 -1.18 13.91
C LEU A 250 -43.42 -0.48 14.59
N ARG A 251 -44.65 -0.84 14.23
CA ARG A 251 -45.90 -0.47 14.90
C ARG A 251 -46.58 -1.73 15.47
N LYS A 252 -46.93 -1.72 16.73
CA LYS A 252 -47.67 -2.83 17.34
C LYS A 252 -49.03 -3.01 16.69
N LYS A 253 -49.39 -4.25 16.33
CA LYS A 253 -50.71 -4.60 15.78
C LYS A 253 -51.85 -4.53 16.81
N SER A 254 -51.54 -4.66 18.08
CA SER A 254 -52.48 -4.62 19.20
C SER A 254 -52.05 -3.50 20.16
N GLY A 255 -52.60 -2.32 20.02
CA GLY A 255 -52.37 -1.19 20.89
C GLY A 255 -53.00 0.08 20.40
N GLU A 256 -53.47 0.93 21.31
CA GLU A 256 -53.96 2.30 21.01
C GLU A 256 -52.81 3.30 20.89
N ASP A 257 -51.54 2.88 21.18
CA ASP A 257 -50.37 3.69 21.15
C ASP A 257 -49.73 3.75 19.74
N GLU A 258 -49.63 4.96 19.19
CA GLU A 258 -48.95 5.25 17.91
C GLU A 258 -47.41 5.24 18.05
N GLU A 259 -46.87 4.77 19.16
CA GLU A 259 -45.42 4.77 19.41
C GLU A 259 -44.72 3.78 18.49
N LEU A 260 -43.71 4.28 17.75
CA LEU A 260 -42.90 3.47 16.85
C LEU A 260 -41.70 2.92 17.58
N GLU A 261 -41.51 1.61 17.48
CA GLU A 261 -40.34 0.91 18.02
C GLU A 261 -39.27 0.72 16.95
N PHE A 262 -38.01 0.81 17.35
CA PHE A 262 -36.85 0.54 16.47
C PHE A 262 -36.41 -0.90 16.62
N ALA A 263 -36.16 -1.56 15.49
CA ALA A 263 -35.51 -2.86 15.44
C ALA A 263 -34.51 -2.93 14.31
N MET A 264 -33.60 -3.88 14.36
CA MET A 264 -32.65 -4.14 13.29
C MET A 264 -32.33 -5.62 13.15
N VAL A 265 -31.87 -5.98 11.97
CA VAL A 265 -31.38 -7.33 11.64
C VAL A 265 -30.04 -7.20 10.95
N GLN A 266 -29.03 -7.92 11.41
CA GLN A 266 -27.75 -7.97 10.72
C GLN A 266 -27.81 -8.94 9.54
N VAL A 267 -27.37 -8.54 8.35
CA VAL A 267 -27.19 -9.42 7.21
C VAL A 267 -26.02 -10.37 7.49
N PRO A 268 -26.25 -11.70 7.50
CA PRO A 268 -25.26 -12.66 7.94
C PRO A 268 -24.15 -12.86 6.90
N SER A 269 -22.91 -12.61 7.29
CA SER A 269 -21.74 -12.79 6.41
C SER A 269 -21.35 -14.25 6.16
N VAL A 270 -21.91 -15.19 6.91
CA VAL A 270 -21.68 -16.64 6.75
C VAL A 270 -22.46 -17.24 5.57
N ILE A 271 -23.46 -16.51 5.07
CA ILE A 271 -24.22 -16.85 3.85
C ILE A 271 -23.68 -15.99 2.70
N SER A 272 -23.66 -16.54 1.48
CA SER A 272 -23.29 -15.76 0.30
C SER A 272 -24.22 -14.56 0.14
N ARG A 273 -23.66 -13.36 -0.02
CA ARG A 273 -24.45 -12.15 -0.27
C ARG A 273 -25.11 -12.17 -1.66
N ILE A 274 -24.46 -12.83 -2.64
CA ILE A 274 -25.01 -13.03 -3.98
C ILE A 274 -25.73 -14.37 -3.98
N VAL A 275 -27.02 -14.36 -4.24
CA VAL A 275 -27.87 -15.56 -4.36
C VAL A 275 -28.27 -15.71 -5.82
N GLU A 276 -27.92 -16.85 -6.42
CA GLU A 276 -28.35 -17.18 -7.78
C GLU A 276 -29.76 -17.78 -7.73
N LEU A 277 -30.63 -17.26 -8.59
CA LEU A 277 -32.01 -17.73 -8.78
C LEU A 277 -32.07 -18.71 -9.97
N PRO A 278 -33.18 -19.42 -10.14
CA PRO A 278 -33.44 -20.21 -11.35
C PRO A 278 -33.22 -19.36 -12.60
N ARG A 279 -32.63 -19.95 -13.63
CA ARG A 279 -32.35 -19.26 -14.87
C ARG A 279 -33.61 -18.80 -15.57
N GLU A 280 -33.59 -17.59 -16.09
CA GLU A 280 -34.64 -17.02 -16.93
C GLU A 280 -34.35 -17.34 -18.41
N ILE A 281 -35.39 -17.61 -19.18
CA ILE A 281 -35.32 -17.71 -20.63
C ILE A 281 -35.89 -16.41 -21.20
N ASP A 282 -35.09 -15.65 -21.92
CA ASP A 282 -35.52 -14.38 -22.54
C ASP A 282 -36.44 -14.60 -23.76
N GLU A 283 -36.98 -13.49 -24.31
CA GLU A 283 -37.89 -13.50 -25.48
C GLU A 283 -37.23 -14.09 -26.72
N ASP A 284 -35.89 -14.06 -26.79
CA ASP A 284 -35.11 -14.66 -27.89
C ASP A 284 -34.75 -16.14 -27.65
N GLY A 285 -35.19 -16.72 -26.54
CA GLY A 285 -34.92 -18.11 -26.16
C GLY A 285 -33.53 -18.34 -25.59
N LYS A 286 -32.82 -17.28 -25.16
CA LYS A 286 -31.50 -17.36 -24.53
C LYS A 286 -31.65 -17.46 -23.01
N GLU A 287 -30.85 -18.36 -22.43
CA GLU A 287 -30.75 -18.48 -20.96
C GLU A 287 -30.05 -17.24 -20.38
N ARG A 288 -30.68 -16.64 -19.36
CA ARG A 288 -30.08 -15.59 -18.54
C ARG A 288 -29.86 -16.09 -17.13
N ARG A 289 -28.71 -15.77 -16.56
CA ARG A 289 -28.50 -15.92 -15.14
C ARG A 289 -29.17 -14.78 -14.38
N VAL A 290 -29.79 -15.10 -13.27
CA VAL A 290 -30.46 -14.14 -12.40
C VAL A 290 -29.81 -14.19 -11.04
N VAL A 291 -29.46 -13.05 -10.48
CA VAL A 291 -28.89 -12.92 -9.15
C VAL A 291 -29.63 -11.85 -8.35
N ILE A 292 -29.74 -12.07 -7.05
CA ILE A 292 -30.28 -11.11 -6.09
C ILE A 292 -29.34 -11.01 -4.89
N LEU A 293 -29.35 -9.89 -4.20
CA LEU A 293 -28.57 -9.71 -2.98
C LEU A 293 -29.35 -10.23 -1.76
N LEU A 294 -28.62 -10.72 -0.77
CA LEU A 294 -29.18 -11.35 0.42
C LEU A 294 -30.03 -10.37 1.26
N GLU A 295 -29.62 -9.10 1.30
CA GLU A 295 -30.39 -8.04 1.96
C GLU A 295 -31.77 -7.85 1.38
N GLU A 296 -31.96 -7.92 0.07
CA GLU A 296 -33.25 -7.83 -0.61
C GLU A 296 -34.18 -8.99 -0.20
N ILE A 297 -33.62 -10.20 -0.10
CA ILE A 297 -34.35 -11.38 0.36
C ILE A 297 -34.81 -11.24 1.83
N ILE A 298 -33.94 -10.67 2.67
CA ILE A 298 -34.24 -10.43 4.09
C ILE A 298 -35.31 -9.34 4.21
N GLU A 299 -35.14 -8.21 3.49
CA GLU A 299 -36.05 -7.07 3.55
C GLU A 299 -37.48 -7.45 3.15
N ARG A 300 -37.64 -8.20 2.05
CA ARG A 300 -38.91 -8.76 1.65
C ARG A 300 -39.59 -9.62 2.75
N ASN A 301 -38.76 -10.33 3.53
CA ASN A 301 -39.23 -11.24 4.56
C ASN A 301 -39.24 -10.66 5.98
N MET A 302 -38.96 -9.36 6.14
CA MET A 302 -39.01 -8.69 7.47
C MET A 302 -40.31 -8.91 8.23
N PRO A 303 -41.52 -8.91 7.60
CA PRO A 303 -42.78 -9.18 8.31
C PRO A 303 -42.80 -10.53 9.02
N SER A 304 -42.06 -11.51 8.54
CA SER A 304 -41.99 -12.84 9.16
C SER A 304 -41.11 -12.89 10.43
N LEU A 305 -40.24 -11.88 10.60
CA LEU A 305 -39.38 -11.74 11.78
C LEU A 305 -40.08 -11.00 12.92
N PHE A 306 -41.11 -10.17 12.62
CA PHE A 306 -41.79 -9.32 13.57
C PHE A 306 -43.31 -9.51 13.50
N LEU A 307 -43.77 -10.74 13.81
CA LEU A 307 -45.15 -11.21 13.59
C LEU A 307 -46.25 -10.34 14.24
N ASN A 308 -45.97 -9.72 15.41
CA ASN A 308 -46.91 -8.89 16.15
C ASN A 308 -46.83 -7.40 15.81
N TYR A 309 -46.08 -7.05 14.77
CA TYR A 309 -45.83 -5.67 14.32
C TYR A 309 -46.12 -5.52 12.85
N ASP A 310 -46.49 -4.31 12.47
CA ASP A 310 -46.47 -3.85 11.09
C ASP A 310 -45.14 -3.12 10.85
N ILE A 311 -44.50 -3.42 9.72
CA ILE A 311 -43.29 -2.74 9.29
C ILE A 311 -43.72 -1.41 8.67
N VAL A 312 -43.36 -0.29 9.32
CA VAL A 312 -43.69 1.05 8.86
C VAL A 312 -42.65 1.55 7.83
N ALA A 313 -41.40 1.18 8.05
CA ALA A 313 -40.27 1.42 7.14
C ALA A 313 -39.16 0.40 7.42
N SER A 314 -38.46 -0.04 6.38
CA SER A 314 -37.24 -0.83 6.50
C SER A 314 -36.20 -0.30 5.51
N HIS A 315 -34.95 -0.19 5.95
CA HIS A 315 -33.86 0.30 5.11
C HIS A 315 -32.54 -0.35 5.49
N PRO A 316 -31.75 -0.82 4.52
CA PRO A 316 -30.39 -1.26 4.77
C PRO A 316 -29.49 -0.08 5.15
N PHE A 317 -28.58 -0.36 6.07
CA PHE A 317 -27.55 0.61 6.48
C PHE A 317 -26.25 -0.08 6.86
N ARG A 318 -25.16 0.65 6.76
CA ARG A 318 -23.80 0.18 7.06
C ARG A 318 -23.01 1.27 7.76
N ILE A 319 -22.19 0.92 8.75
CA ILE A 319 -21.31 1.88 9.41
C ILE A 319 -19.85 1.50 9.26
N MET A 320 -19.01 2.52 9.25
CA MET A 320 -17.56 2.37 9.40
C MET A 320 -17.11 2.97 10.72
N ARG A 321 -16.19 2.27 11.36
CA ARG A 321 -15.61 2.68 12.63
C ARG A 321 -14.14 3.01 12.51
N ASN A 322 -13.64 3.86 13.38
CA ASN A 322 -12.21 4.09 13.55
C ASN A 322 -11.50 2.75 13.81
N ALA A 323 -10.62 2.36 12.92
CA ALA A 323 -9.85 1.11 12.98
C ALA A 323 -8.33 1.37 13.06
N ASP A 324 -7.90 2.59 13.29
CA ASP A 324 -6.50 2.90 13.52
C ASP A 324 -6.11 2.46 14.93
N LEU A 325 -5.07 1.60 15.02
CA LEU A 325 -4.59 1.09 16.30
C LEU A 325 -3.57 2.06 16.87
N THR A 326 -3.86 2.57 18.05
CA THR A 326 -2.88 3.26 18.88
C THR A 326 -2.30 2.26 19.89
N ILE A 327 -1.00 1.95 19.74
CA ILE A 327 -0.28 1.04 20.63
C ILE A 327 0.82 1.84 21.29
N ASP A 328 0.84 1.84 22.60
CA ASP A 328 2.00 2.33 23.36
C ASP A 328 3.04 1.21 23.42
N GLU A 329 4.04 1.32 22.55
CA GLU A 329 5.08 0.30 22.40
C GLU A 329 6.12 0.37 23.53
N GLU A 330 6.30 1.55 24.14
CA GLU A 330 7.28 1.76 25.21
C GLU A 330 6.79 1.16 26.55
N GLU A 331 5.47 1.14 26.76
CA GLU A 331 4.86 0.56 27.96
C GLU A 331 4.51 -0.94 27.78
N ALA A 332 4.54 -1.48 26.56
CA ALA A 332 4.18 -2.86 26.29
C ALA A 332 5.27 -3.83 26.79
N VAL A 333 4.96 -4.65 27.77
CA VAL A 333 5.85 -5.73 28.25
C VAL A 333 5.95 -6.86 27.21
N ASP A 334 4.85 -7.12 26.52
CA ASP A 334 4.74 -8.07 25.39
C ASP A 334 3.95 -7.41 24.26
N LEU A 335 4.66 -7.03 23.21
CA LEU A 335 4.09 -6.36 22.04
C LEU A 335 3.04 -7.24 21.32
N LEU A 336 3.27 -8.55 21.25
CA LEU A 336 2.35 -9.49 20.62
C LEU A 336 1.02 -9.57 21.36
N GLU A 337 1.06 -9.66 22.69
CA GLU A 337 -0.16 -9.70 23.54
C GLU A 337 -0.93 -8.37 23.43
N GLU A 338 -0.22 -7.23 23.44
CA GLU A 338 -0.86 -5.92 23.35
C GLU A 338 -1.53 -5.72 21.98
N ILE A 339 -0.89 -6.11 20.88
CA ILE A 339 -1.51 -6.09 19.55
C ILE A 339 -2.79 -6.94 19.54
N GLN A 340 -2.78 -8.13 20.12
CA GLN A 340 -3.96 -9.00 20.20
C GLN A 340 -5.12 -8.35 20.98
N LYS A 341 -4.84 -7.62 22.06
CA LYS A 341 -5.85 -6.86 22.83
C LYS A 341 -6.44 -5.72 21.98
N GLN A 342 -5.59 -4.96 21.30
CA GLN A 342 -6.03 -3.84 20.48
C GLN A 342 -6.83 -4.30 19.24
N LEU A 343 -6.49 -5.42 18.64
CA LEU A 343 -7.27 -6.02 17.54
C LEU A 343 -8.72 -6.30 17.95
N LYS A 344 -8.95 -6.76 19.18
CA LYS A 344 -10.31 -6.98 19.71
C LYS A 344 -11.08 -5.66 19.90
N LYS A 345 -10.40 -4.57 20.24
CA LYS A 345 -11.01 -3.25 20.43
C LYS A 345 -11.33 -2.56 19.09
N ARG A 346 -10.59 -2.84 18.02
CA ARG A 346 -10.75 -2.24 16.68
C ARG A 346 -12.20 -2.29 16.15
N GLN A 347 -12.95 -3.33 16.50
CA GLN A 347 -14.34 -3.49 16.05
C GLN A 347 -15.32 -2.50 16.69
N TRP A 348 -14.90 -1.78 17.75
CA TRP A 348 -15.73 -0.93 18.62
C TRP A 348 -15.29 0.53 18.66
N GLY A 349 -14.42 0.96 17.73
CA GLY A 349 -14.05 2.36 17.61
C GLY A 349 -15.25 3.27 17.30
N GLU A 350 -15.06 4.58 17.39
CA GLU A 350 -16.08 5.56 17.03
C GLU A 350 -16.64 5.33 15.62
N ALA A 351 -17.95 5.53 15.43
CA ALA A 351 -18.55 5.49 14.10
C ALA A 351 -18.17 6.76 13.33
N ILE A 352 -17.54 6.59 12.16
CA ILE A 352 -16.97 7.69 11.38
C ILE A 352 -17.65 7.90 10.03
N ARG A 353 -18.47 6.94 9.58
CA ARG A 353 -19.25 7.02 8.34
C ARG A 353 -20.50 6.16 8.47
N LEU A 354 -21.63 6.67 7.97
CA LEU A 354 -22.88 5.94 7.78
C LEU A 354 -23.21 5.93 6.30
N GLU A 355 -23.41 4.75 5.76
CA GLU A 355 -24.04 4.52 4.46
C GLU A 355 -25.47 4.01 4.71
N ILE A 356 -26.44 4.59 4.07
CA ILE A 356 -27.84 4.25 4.19
C ILE A 356 -28.52 4.38 2.82
N GLU A 357 -29.54 3.59 2.57
CA GLU A 357 -30.33 3.68 1.35
C GLU A 357 -30.93 5.08 1.18
N ASP A 358 -30.98 5.58 -0.07
CA ASP A 358 -31.64 6.84 -0.38
C ASP A 358 -33.16 6.74 -0.08
N ASN A 359 -33.82 7.89 0.06
CA ASN A 359 -35.23 7.97 0.47
C ASN A 359 -35.54 7.34 1.85
N VAL A 360 -34.55 7.18 2.72
CA VAL A 360 -34.70 6.66 4.07
C VAL A 360 -35.75 7.45 4.87
N ASP A 361 -36.55 6.73 5.67
CA ASP A 361 -37.48 7.37 6.60
C ASP A 361 -36.70 8.26 7.59
N LYS A 362 -37.04 9.56 7.62
CA LYS A 362 -36.33 10.55 8.44
C LYS A 362 -36.36 10.26 9.94
N ARG A 363 -37.39 9.55 10.43
CA ARG A 363 -37.51 9.13 11.84
C ARG A 363 -36.47 8.03 12.13
N LEU A 364 -36.33 7.08 11.21
CA LEU A 364 -35.31 6.02 11.29
C LEU A 364 -33.91 6.60 11.28
N LEU A 365 -33.61 7.46 10.30
CA LEU A 365 -32.31 8.13 10.20
C LEU A 365 -31.98 8.94 11.45
N LYS A 366 -32.98 9.63 12.03
CA LYS A 366 -32.80 10.42 13.26
C LYS A 366 -32.38 9.53 14.45
N ILE A 367 -32.95 8.33 14.57
CA ILE A 367 -32.60 7.37 15.64
C ILE A 367 -31.16 6.92 15.44
N ILE A 368 -30.82 6.39 14.25
CA ILE A 368 -29.48 5.86 13.94
C ILE A 368 -28.42 6.93 14.15
N ARG A 369 -28.65 8.15 13.64
CA ARG A 369 -27.75 9.27 13.78
C ARG A 369 -27.48 9.64 15.23
N ARG A 370 -28.53 9.67 16.07
CA ARG A 370 -28.42 9.99 17.49
C ARG A 370 -27.62 8.93 18.25
N GLU A 371 -27.99 7.68 18.07
CA GLU A 371 -27.36 6.57 18.78
C GLU A 371 -25.88 6.34 18.40
N LEU A 372 -25.53 6.61 17.14
CA LEU A 372 -24.16 6.50 16.63
C LEU A 372 -23.34 7.79 16.73
N SER A 373 -23.96 8.90 17.15
CA SER A 373 -23.33 10.22 17.26
C SER A 373 -22.66 10.70 15.95
N ILE A 374 -23.28 10.41 14.80
CA ILE A 374 -22.71 10.71 13.47
C ILE A 374 -23.13 12.12 12.99
N ASN A 375 -22.17 12.87 12.45
CA ASN A 375 -22.40 14.18 11.83
C ASN A 375 -23.06 14.03 10.44
N SER A 376 -23.81 15.07 10.02
CA SER A 376 -24.52 15.03 8.72
C SER A 376 -23.57 14.87 7.54
N GLN A 377 -22.38 15.45 7.59
CA GLN A 377 -21.37 15.35 6.53
C GLN A 377 -20.76 13.94 6.36
N ASP A 378 -20.98 13.05 7.35
CA ASP A 378 -20.49 11.69 7.36
C ASP A 378 -21.59 10.68 6.97
N ILE A 379 -22.77 11.16 6.54
CA ILE A 379 -23.91 10.36 6.09
C ILE A 379 -23.94 10.35 4.57
N PHE A 380 -23.99 9.16 4.00
CA PHE A 380 -24.07 8.91 2.57
C PHE A 380 -25.41 8.21 2.27
N GLU A 381 -26.33 8.94 1.64
CA GLU A 381 -27.57 8.40 1.12
C GLU A 381 -27.27 7.76 -0.25
N ILE A 382 -27.53 6.47 -0.39
CA ILE A 382 -27.05 5.63 -1.49
C ILE A 382 -28.21 5.13 -2.34
N ASN A 383 -28.21 5.47 -3.61
CA ASN A 383 -29.12 4.93 -4.60
C ASN A 383 -28.54 3.63 -5.18
N GLY A 384 -28.87 2.50 -4.57
CA GLY A 384 -28.42 1.16 -4.95
C GLY A 384 -27.86 0.34 -3.78
N PRO A 385 -27.29 -0.83 -4.02
CA PRO A 385 -26.83 -1.73 -2.96
C PRO A 385 -25.65 -1.12 -2.20
N LEU A 386 -25.74 -1.12 -0.88
CA LEU A 386 -24.63 -0.68 -0.03
C LEU A 386 -23.43 -1.60 -0.19
N ASP A 387 -22.20 -1.05 0.01
CA ASP A 387 -20.98 -1.86 -0.04
C ASP A 387 -20.73 -2.58 -1.38
N LEU A 388 -20.29 -1.82 -2.39
CA LEU A 388 -19.98 -2.35 -3.73
C LEU A 388 -18.82 -3.35 -3.77
N THR A 389 -18.21 -3.70 -2.63
CA THR A 389 -17.13 -4.70 -2.60
C THR A 389 -17.63 -6.11 -3.00
N PHE A 390 -18.93 -6.39 -2.95
CA PHE A 390 -19.50 -7.65 -3.42
C PHE A 390 -19.24 -7.90 -4.91
N LEU A 391 -19.07 -6.87 -5.72
CA LEU A 391 -18.76 -6.97 -7.15
C LEU A 391 -17.48 -7.77 -7.44
N MET A 392 -16.54 -7.82 -6.49
CA MET A 392 -15.36 -8.67 -6.59
C MET A 392 -15.72 -10.17 -6.61
N LYS A 393 -16.76 -10.56 -5.88
CA LYS A 393 -17.25 -11.95 -5.89
C LYS A 393 -17.98 -12.29 -7.20
N MET A 394 -18.64 -11.30 -7.81
CA MET A 394 -19.26 -11.48 -9.14
C MET A 394 -18.24 -11.83 -10.21
N TYR A 395 -17.00 -11.36 -10.09
CA TYR A 395 -15.92 -11.73 -11.01
C TYR A 395 -15.69 -13.25 -11.07
N GLY A 396 -16.01 -13.98 -9.99
CA GLY A 396 -15.92 -15.42 -9.91
C GLY A 396 -17.05 -16.19 -10.60
N LEU A 397 -18.11 -15.53 -11.10
CA LEU A 397 -19.21 -16.21 -11.79
C LEU A 397 -18.69 -16.88 -13.06
N GLU A 398 -19.09 -18.15 -13.25
CA GLU A 398 -18.77 -18.95 -14.42
C GLU A 398 -19.65 -18.56 -15.62
N GLY A 399 -19.17 -18.81 -16.84
CA GLY A 399 -19.89 -18.54 -18.08
C GLY A 399 -19.74 -17.12 -18.62
N PHE A 400 -18.89 -16.29 -18.01
CA PHE A 400 -18.61 -14.93 -18.40
C PHE A 400 -17.12 -14.68 -18.77
N GLU A 401 -16.41 -15.74 -19.15
CA GLU A 401 -14.97 -15.71 -19.43
C GLU A 401 -14.62 -14.75 -20.56
N LEU A 402 -15.52 -14.61 -21.57
CA LEU A 402 -15.36 -13.66 -22.68
C LEU A 402 -15.40 -12.18 -22.26
N PHE A 403 -15.94 -11.91 -21.08
CA PHE A 403 -16.05 -10.55 -20.51
C PHE A 403 -14.97 -10.26 -19.45
N LYS A 404 -13.98 -11.14 -19.33
CA LYS A 404 -12.81 -11.03 -18.45
C LYS A 404 -11.55 -10.84 -19.29
N ALA A 405 -10.55 -10.15 -18.73
CA ALA A 405 -9.25 -10.07 -19.37
C ALA A 405 -8.58 -11.45 -19.40
N PRO A 406 -7.84 -11.78 -20.46
CA PRO A 406 -7.03 -13.00 -20.50
C PRO A 406 -6.05 -13.02 -19.32
N ARG A 407 -6.01 -14.15 -18.61
CA ARG A 407 -5.10 -14.30 -17.46
C ARG A 407 -3.66 -14.40 -17.97
N TYR A 408 -2.83 -13.47 -17.55
CA TYR A 408 -1.39 -13.55 -17.80
C TYR A 408 -0.75 -14.63 -16.93
N VAL A 409 0.16 -15.41 -17.52
CA VAL A 409 0.97 -16.40 -16.82
C VAL A 409 2.39 -15.86 -16.72
N PRO A 410 2.92 -15.63 -15.51
CA PRO A 410 4.29 -15.17 -15.34
C PRO A 410 5.30 -16.09 -15.99
N GLN A 411 6.26 -15.53 -16.72
CA GLN A 411 7.24 -16.29 -17.51
C GLN A 411 8.46 -16.69 -16.64
N PRO A 412 9.17 -17.76 -16.98
CA PRO A 412 10.41 -18.09 -16.32
C PRO A 412 11.48 -17.01 -16.54
N VAL A 413 12.45 -16.93 -15.62
CA VAL A 413 13.58 -15.99 -15.70
C VAL A 413 14.68 -16.62 -16.57
N PRO A 414 15.06 -16.01 -17.71
CA PRO A 414 16.03 -16.60 -18.63
C PRO A 414 17.32 -17.09 -18.00
N ALA A 415 17.92 -16.30 -17.11
CA ALA A 415 19.18 -16.65 -16.44
C ALA A 415 19.07 -17.87 -15.48
N LEU A 416 17.86 -18.37 -15.21
CA LEU A 416 17.59 -19.48 -14.30
C LEU A 416 16.91 -20.67 -14.99
N MET A 417 16.89 -20.69 -16.34
CA MET A 417 16.28 -21.81 -17.09
C MET A 417 17.23 -22.98 -17.29
N ASN A 418 18.53 -22.79 -17.03
CA ASN A 418 19.56 -23.82 -17.14
C ASN A 418 19.47 -24.87 -16.02
N GLU A 419 20.26 -25.97 -16.14
CA GLU A 419 20.31 -27.05 -15.15
C GLU A 419 21.10 -26.72 -13.88
N ASP A 420 21.80 -25.56 -13.83
CA ASP A 420 22.59 -25.19 -12.69
C ASP A 420 21.72 -24.83 -11.47
N ASP A 421 22.27 -25.09 -10.28
CA ASP A 421 21.62 -24.63 -9.06
C ASP A 421 21.64 -23.09 -8.95
N ILE A 422 20.72 -22.56 -8.15
CA ILE A 422 20.49 -21.11 -8.05
C ILE A 422 21.74 -20.36 -7.55
N PHE A 423 22.53 -20.95 -6.65
CA PHE A 423 23.75 -20.31 -6.12
C PHE A 423 24.83 -20.24 -7.19
N THR A 424 24.98 -21.28 -8.00
CA THR A 424 25.89 -21.29 -9.15
C THR A 424 25.51 -20.21 -10.17
N ASN A 425 24.21 -20.04 -10.44
CA ASN A 425 23.77 -18.98 -11.35
C ASN A 425 24.04 -17.57 -10.78
N ILE A 426 23.77 -17.32 -9.50
CA ILE A 426 24.07 -16.03 -8.85
C ILE A 426 25.59 -15.75 -8.84
N ARG A 427 26.44 -16.78 -8.79
CA ARG A 427 27.91 -16.60 -8.87
C ARG A 427 28.39 -16.15 -10.24
N LYS A 428 27.65 -16.46 -11.31
CA LYS A 428 27.99 -16.01 -12.67
C LYS A 428 27.75 -14.53 -12.88
N GLY A 429 26.81 -13.94 -12.14
CA GLY A 429 26.45 -12.53 -12.17
C GLY A 429 25.14 -12.27 -11.45
N ASP A 430 24.86 -11.01 -11.20
CA ASP A 430 23.60 -10.57 -10.61
C ASP A 430 22.41 -10.91 -11.50
N ILE A 431 21.25 -11.23 -10.90
CA ILE A 431 20.05 -11.64 -11.62
C ILE A 431 18.91 -10.68 -11.27
N LEU A 432 18.42 -9.95 -12.28
CA LEU A 432 17.24 -9.08 -12.16
C LEU A 432 15.96 -9.90 -12.29
N LEU A 433 15.00 -9.62 -11.42
CA LEU A 433 13.66 -10.17 -11.40
C LEU A 433 12.65 -9.04 -11.62
N HIS A 434 11.70 -9.22 -12.56
CA HIS A 434 10.65 -8.24 -12.86
C HIS A 434 9.27 -8.88 -12.80
N HIS A 435 8.62 -8.78 -11.63
CA HIS A 435 7.27 -9.30 -11.40
C HIS A 435 6.21 -8.29 -11.87
N PRO A 436 5.00 -8.75 -12.26
CA PRO A 436 4.52 -10.13 -12.41
C PRO A 436 4.88 -10.74 -13.77
N TYR A 437 5.63 -10.02 -14.62
CA TYR A 437 5.99 -10.46 -15.97
C TYR A 437 6.83 -11.73 -15.91
N GLN A 438 7.74 -11.79 -14.96
CA GLN A 438 8.50 -12.99 -14.60
C GLN A 438 7.99 -13.61 -13.30
N SER A 439 8.10 -14.94 -13.19
CA SER A 439 7.64 -15.69 -12.02
C SER A 439 8.37 -15.29 -10.72
N PHE A 440 7.65 -15.36 -9.62
CA PHE A 440 8.20 -15.21 -8.27
C PHE A 440 8.89 -16.49 -7.76
N ASP A 441 8.76 -17.61 -8.47
CA ASP A 441 9.32 -18.89 -8.09
C ASP A 441 10.85 -18.87 -7.83
N PRO A 442 11.66 -18.08 -8.54
CA PRO A 442 13.08 -17.94 -8.21
C PRO A 442 13.36 -17.48 -6.78
N VAL A 443 12.54 -16.55 -6.25
CA VAL A 443 12.67 -16.08 -4.86
C VAL A 443 12.29 -17.18 -3.87
N VAL A 444 11.23 -17.91 -4.15
CA VAL A 444 10.82 -19.10 -3.36
C VAL A 444 11.89 -20.18 -3.41
N ASN A 445 12.41 -20.46 -4.60
CA ASN A 445 13.44 -21.48 -4.80
C ASN A 445 14.77 -21.10 -4.15
N PHE A 446 15.13 -19.84 -4.11
CA PHE A 446 16.30 -19.34 -3.40
C PHE A 446 16.26 -19.72 -1.92
N VAL A 447 15.14 -19.49 -1.24
CA VAL A 447 14.97 -19.85 0.18
C VAL A 447 14.85 -21.38 0.35
N ARG A 448 14.11 -22.05 -0.53
CA ARG A 448 13.92 -23.51 -0.48
C ARG A 448 15.22 -24.28 -0.73
N SER A 449 16.01 -23.87 -1.70
CA SER A 449 17.32 -24.46 -1.96
C SER A 449 18.26 -24.22 -0.79
N ALA A 450 18.26 -23.02 -0.21
CA ALA A 450 19.02 -22.71 0.99
C ALA A 450 18.62 -23.60 2.18
N ALA A 451 17.33 -23.91 2.32
CA ALA A 451 16.84 -24.78 3.40
C ALA A 451 17.39 -26.21 3.31
N ARG A 452 17.61 -26.71 2.10
CA ARG A 452 18.04 -28.11 1.83
C ARG A 452 19.52 -28.28 1.64
N ASP A 453 20.24 -27.26 1.22
CA ASP A 453 21.66 -27.32 0.97
C ASP A 453 22.45 -27.42 2.28
N ARG A 454 23.25 -28.50 2.40
CA ARG A 454 24.09 -28.77 3.59
C ARG A 454 25.18 -27.74 3.83
N SER A 455 25.60 -27.02 2.80
CA SER A 455 26.63 -26.01 2.88
C SER A 455 26.07 -24.66 3.41
N VAL A 456 24.74 -24.48 3.44
CA VAL A 456 24.12 -23.30 4.00
C VAL A 456 24.14 -23.35 5.53
N LEU A 457 24.73 -22.34 6.15
CA LEU A 457 24.88 -22.19 7.59
C LEU A 457 23.74 -21.39 8.23
N ALA A 458 23.32 -20.32 7.56
CA ALA A 458 22.32 -19.43 8.10
C ALA A 458 21.42 -18.83 7.00
N ILE A 459 20.16 -18.55 7.37
CA ILE A 459 19.21 -17.80 6.57
C ILE A 459 18.64 -16.68 7.45
N LYS A 460 18.67 -15.44 6.95
CA LYS A 460 18.05 -14.29 7.61
C LYS A 460 17.08 -13.61 6.66
N GLN A 461 15.85 -13.28 7.11
CA GLN A 461 14.83 -12.73 6.24
C GLN A 461 13.90 -11.76 6.97
N THR A 462 13.46 -10.69 6.27
CA THR A 462 12.41 -9.79 6.74
C THR A 462 11.07 -10.17 6.10
N LEU A 463 9.99 -10.17 6.90
CA LEU A 463 8.63 -10.46 6.44
C LEU A 463 7.69 -9.32 6.88
N TYR A 464 6.90 -8.81 5.94
CA TYR A 464 5.94 -7.73 6.19
C TYR A 464 4.49 -8.17 5.94
N ARG A 465 4.17 -8.60 4.73
CA ARG A 465 2.88 -9.19 4.31
C ARG A 465 3.17 -10.50 3.61
N VAL A 466 2.59 -11.58 4.11
CA VAL A 466 2.84 -12.93 3.64
C VAL A 466 1.51 -13.57 3.23
N SER A 467 1.51 -14.42 2.22
CA SER A 467 0.30 -15.15 1.80
C SER A 467 -0.16 -16.15 2.86
N GLY A 468 -1.47 -16.50 2.81
CA GLY A 468 -2.08 -17.43 3.78
C GLY A 468 -1.45 -18.83 3.80
N ASN A 469 -0.87 -19.29 2.67
CA ASN A 469 -0.14 -20.56 2.52
C ASN A 469 1.25 -20.28 1.93
N SER A 470 2.08 -19.55 2.65
CA SER A 470 3.35 -19.08 2.13
C SER A 470 4.37 -20.20 1.96
N PRO A 471 4.87 -20.45 0.73
CA PRO A 471 5.95 -21.40 0.49
C PRO A 471 7.29 -20.93 1.10
N ILE A 472 7.46 -19.62 1.32
CA ILE A 472 8.65 -19.05 1.98
C ILE A 472 8.64 -19.39 3.47
N ILE A 473 7.51 -19.22 4.16
CA ILE A 473 7.37 -19.63 5.56
C ILE A 473 7.65 -21.12 5.74
N ALA A 474 7.12 -21.96 4.85
CA ALA A 474 7.37 -23.39 4.88
C ALA A 474 8.88 -23.71 4.69
N ALA A 475 9.55 -23.02 3.77
CA ALA A 475 10.97 -23.20 3.53
C ALA A 475 11.85 -22.75 4.71
N LEU A 476 11.48 -21.64 5.38
CA LEU A 476 12.19 -21.17 6.58
C LEU A 476 12.05 -22.15 7.75
N ALA A 477 10.86 -22.71 7.94
CA ALA A 477 10.63 -23.76 8.94
C ALA A 477 11.45 -25.03 8.60
N GLU A 478 11.42 -25.49 7.34
CA GLU A 478 12.23 -26.62 6.86
C GLU A 478 13.74 -26.39 7.11
N ALA A 479 14.21 -25.14 6.94
CA ALA A 479 15.59 -24.78 7.18
C ALA A 479 15.99 -24.95 8.66
N ALA A 480 15.13 -24.52 9.58
CA ALA A 480 15.36 -24.67 11.02
C ALA A 480 15.34 -26.15 11.44
N ASP A 481 14.38 -26.92 10.92
CA ASP A 481 14.32 -28.38 11.14
C ASP A 481 15.58 -29.10 10.62
N ASN A 482 16.19 -28.60 9.54
CA ASN A 482 17.47 -29.08 9.00
C ASN A 482 18.69 -28.56 9.77
N GLY A 483 18.50 -27.92 10.93
CA GLY A 483 19.56 -27.49 11.85
C GLY A 483 20.29 -26.22 11.43
N LYS A 484 19.72 -25.41 10.51
CA LYS A 484 20.34 -24.15 10.10
C LYS A 484 19.97 -23.03 11.08
N GLN A 485 20.84 -22.02 11.17
CA GLN A 485 20.54 -20.79 11.89
C GLN A 485 19.55 -19.96 11.09
N VAL A 486 18.28 -19.91 11.51
CA VAL A 486 17.23 -19.15 10.82
C VAL A 486 16.79 -17.99 11.71
N SER A 487 16.98 -16.75 11.22
CA SER A 487 16.54 -15.53 11.89
C SER A 487 15.51 -14.80 11.02
N VAL A 488 14.31 -14.61 11.53
CA VAL A 488 13.21 -14.00 10.78
C VAL A 488 12.67 -12.80 11.52
N LEU A 489 12.69 -11.63 10.88
CA LEU A 489 11.95 -10.49 11.38
C LEU A 489 10.55 -10.52 10.80
N VAL A 490 9.54 -10.62 11.64
CA VAL A 490 8.12 -10.56 11.28
C VAL A 490 7.53 -9.25 11.77
N GLU A 491 7.13 -8.38 10.86
CA GLU A 491 6.51 -7.09 11.20
C GLU A 491 5.07 -7.30 11.67
N LEU A 492 4.84 -7.31 12.97
CA LEU A 492 3.51 -7.55 13.55
C LEU A 492 2.52 -6.42 13.31
N LYS A 493 3.00 -5.19 13.10
CA LYS A 493 2.17 -3.99 12.87
C LYS A 493 1.85 -3.75 11.40
N ALA A 494 1.92 -4.81 10.55
CA ALA A 494 1.47 -4.74 9.17
C ALA A 494 -0.06 -4.60 9.15
N ARG A 495 -0.56 -3.40 8.84
CA ARG A 495 -1.98 -3.02 8.97
C ARG A 495 -2.91 -3.98 8.23
N PHE A 496 -3.92 -4.50 8.95
CA PHE A 496 -4.89 -5.51 8.54
C PHE A 496 -4.33 -6.93 8.30
N ASP A 497 -3.02 -7.12 8.46
CA ASP A 497 -2.37 -8.43 8.41
C ASP A 497 -1.82 -8.85 9.79
N GLU A 498 -2.11 -8.11 10.85
CA GLU A 498 -1.55 -8.30 12.18
C GLU A 498 -1.82 -9.71 12.72
N GLU A 499 -3.06 -10.18 12.62
CA GLU A 499 -3.47 -11.53 13.09
C GLU A 499 -2.74 -12.63 12.31
N ASN A 500 -2.66 -12.49 10.99
CA ASN A 500 -1.95 -13.43 10.13
C ASN A 500 -0.45 -13.47 10.48
N ASN A 501 0.18 -12.33 10.65
CA ASN A 501 1.60 -12.24 10.99
C ASN A 501 1.92 -12.80 12.39
N ILE A 502 1.02 -12.61 13.37
CA ILE A 502 1.12 -13.24 14.69
C ILE A 502 1.12 -14.77 14.57
N ASN A 503 0.23 -15.33 13.75
CA ASN A 503 0.14 -16.77 13.53
C ASN A 503 1.42 -17.32 12.88
N TRP A 504 1.97 -16.62 11.90
CA TRP A 504 3.23 -16.99 11.25
C TRP A 504 4.42 -16.90 12.20
N ALA A 505 4.49 -15.84 13.01
CA ALA A 505 5.53 -15.69 14.01
C ALA A 505 5.57 -16.87 14.98
N LYS A 506 4.41 -17.25 15.54
CA LYS A 506 4.28 -18.43 16.43
C LYS A 506 4.65 -19.76 15.75
N MET A 507 4.30 -19.92 14.46
CA MET A 507 4.64 -21.12 13.71
C MET A 507 6.15 -21.23 13.48
N LEU A 508 6.81 -20.13 13.11
CA LEU A 508 8.26 -20.08 12.92
C LEU A 508 9.03 -20.33 14.23
N GLU A 509 8.59 -19.78 15.35
CA GLU A 509 9.18 -20.07 16.67
C GLU A 509 9.07 -21.54 17.04
N LYS A 510 7.89 -22.13 16.80
CA LYS A 510 7.68 -23.56 17.06
C LYS A 510 8.59 -24.45 16.21
N ALA A 511 8.94 -24.02 15.00
CA ALA A 511 9.89 -24.70 14.12
C ALA A 511 11.36 -24.47 14.51
N GLY A 512 11.65 -23.67 15.55
CA GLY A 512 13.01 -23.39 16.01
C GLY A 512 13.69 -22.20 15.35
N CYS A 513 12.94 -21.36 14.61
CA CYS A 513 13.48 -20.10 14.08
C CYS A 513 13.63 -19.06 15.20
N HIS A 514 14.67 -18.24 15.10
CA HIS A 514 14.78 -17.02 15.92
C HIS A 514 13.91 -15.93 15.31
N VAL A 515 12.78 -15.63 15.95
CA VAL A 515 11.81 -14.63 15.47
C VAL A 515 11.99 -13.29 16.18
N ILE A 516 12.02 -12.21 15.40
CA ILE A 516 12.10 -10.82 15.86
C ILE A 516 10.80 -10.12 15.49
N TYR A 517 10.13 -9.49 16.47
CA TYR A 517 8.80 -8.87 16.32
C TYR A 517 8.82 -7.40 15.88
N GLY A 518 9.86 -6.98 15.18
CA GLY A 518 10.09 -5.63 14.74
C GLY A 518 10.91 -4.80 15.74
N LEU A 519 11.05 -3.51 15.46
CA LEU A 519 11.75 -2.55 16.32
C LEU A 519 10.75 -1.62 16.98
N VAL A 520 11.01 -1.27 18.25
CA VAL A 520 10.20 -0.28 18.97
C VAL A 520 10.26 1.08 18.25
N GLY A 521 9.12 1.72 18.05
CA GLY A 521 9.01 3.02 17.37
C GLY A 521 9.21 3.00 15.87
N LEU A 522 9.68 1.91 15.27
CA LEU A 522 9.89 1.75 13.83
C LEU A 522 9.03 0.61 13.26
N LYS A 523 8.74 0.68 11.96
CA LYS A 523 8.18 -0.45 11.21
C LYS A 523 9.20 -0.95 10.19
N THR A 524 9.46 -2.24 10.16
CA THR A 524 10.36 -2.83 9.18
C THR A 524 9.62 -3.07 7.87
N HIS A 525 10.02 -2.34 6.82
CA HIS A 525 9.40 -2.43 5.49
C HIS A 525 10.40 -2.83 4.40
N SER A 526 11.66 -3.01 4.73
CA SER A 526 12.70 -3.54 3.83
C SER A 526 12.38 -4.98 3.39
N LYS A 527 12.80 -5.33 2.17
CA LYS A 527 12.66 -6.67 1.62
C LYS A 527 14.05 -7.20 1.32
N ILE A 528 14.56 -7.98 2.26
CA ILE A 528 15.91 -8.53 2.21
C ILE A 528 15.93 -9.97 2.73
N THR A 529 16.61 -10.84 1.99
CA THR A 529 16.93 -12.20 2.41
C THR A 529 18.43 -12.39 2.28
N LEU A 530 19.07 -12.86 3.33
CA LEU A 530 20.50 -13.18 3.37
C LEU A 530 20.67 -14.69 3.62
N VAL A 531 21.39 -15.36 2.72
CA VAL A 531 21.83 -16.73 2.86
C VAL A 531 23.34 -16.75 3.04
N VAL A 532 23.81 -17.39 4.10
CA VAL A 532 25.24 -17.57 4.40
C VAL A 532 25.63 -19.02 4.10
N ARG A 533 26.48 -19.22 3.11
CA ARG A 533 26.89 -20.53 2.62
C ARG A 533 28.40 -20.74 2.76
N MET A 534 28.81 -21.94 3.15
CA MET A 534 30.19 -22.35 3.13
C MET A 534 30.54 -22.82 1.72
N GLU A 535 31.48 -22.16 1.10
CA GLU A 535 32.04 -22.54 -0.21
C GLU A 535 33.46 -23.12 -0.05
N GLU A 536 34.06 -23.59 -1.14
CA GLU A 536 35.43 -24.09 -1.12
C GLU A 536 36.44 -23.00 -0.75
N ASP A 537 36.18 -21.77 -1.14
CA ASP A 537 36.99 -20.56 -0.89
C ASP A 537 36.61 -19.81 0.40
N GLY A 538 35.70 -20.34 1.21
CA GLY A 538 35.26 -19.75 2.46
C GLY A 538 33.78 -19.38 2.52
N ILE A 539 33.40 -18.54 3.45
CA ILE A 539 32.01 -18.14 3.62
C ILE A 539 31.61 -17.12 2.54
N ARG A 540 30.54 -17.44 1.78
CA ARG A 540 29.92 -16.56 0.80
C ARG A 540 28.51 -16.18 1.24
N ARG A 541 28.14 -14.91 0.98
CA ARG A 541 26.83 -14.36 1.27
C ARG A 541 26.05 -14.18 -0.03
N TYR A 542 24.86 -14.74 -0.10
CA TYR A 542 23.93 -14.58 -1.19
C TYR A 542 22.76 -13.75 -0.70
N VAL A 543 22.39 -12.74 -1.45
CA VAL A 543 21.38 -11.76 -1.01
C VAL A 543 20.31 -11.60 -2.07
N HIS A 544 19.06 -11.64 -1.65
CA HIS A 544 17.94 -11.10 -2.43
C HIS A 544 17.52 -9.77 -1.84
N LEU A 545 17.42 -8.74 -2.70
CA LEU A 545 16.89 -7.43 -2.39
C LEU A 545 15.71 -7.16 -3.32
N GLY A 546 14.60 -6.63 -2.79
CA GLY A 546 13.41 -6.39 -3.58
C GLY A 546 12.66 -5.12 -3.23
N THR A 547 11.89 -4.61 -4.18
CA THR A 547 10.93 -3.51 -3.98
C THR A 547 9.61 -4.02 -3.39
N GLY A 548 9.24 -5.27 -3.67
CA GLY A 548 7.99 -5.93 -3.32
C GLY A 548 8.07 -6.90 -2.14
N ASN A 549 6.92 -7.17 -1.53
CA ASN A 549 6.81 -8.08 -0.39
C ASN A 549 7.10 -9.54 -0.78
N TYR A 550 7.54 -10.34 0.19
CA TYR A 550 7.67 -11.80 0.06
C TYR A 550 6.31 -12.49 0.10
N ASN A 551 5.48 -12.23 -0.93
CA ASN A 551 4.12 -12.73 -1.03
C ASN A 551 3.86 -13.21 -2.47
N ASP A 552 3.84 -14.53 -2.66
CA ASP A 552 3.69 -15.21 -3.94
C ASP A 552 2.31 -14.96 -4.62
N SER A 553 1.30 -14.60 -3.84
CA SER A 553 -0.03 -14.27 -4.36
C SER A 553 -0.06 -12.85 -4.93
N THR A 554 0.47 -11.85 -4.19
CA THR A 554 0.50 -10.46 -4.67
C THR A 554 1.55 -10.24 -5.75
N ALA A 555 2.63 -11.04 -5.79
CA ALA A 555 3.64 -10.99 -6.83
C ALA A 555 3.12 -11.33 -8.24
N LYS A 556 1.90 -11.86 -8.35
CA LYS A 556 1.18 -12.08 -9.62
C LYS A 556 0.37 -10.88 -10.08
N LEU A 557 0.22 -9.87 -9.23
CA LEU A 557 -0.66 -8.71 -9.43
C LEU A 557 0.06 -7.37 -9.30
N TYR A 558 1.23 -7.33 -8.64
CA TYR A 558 2.00 -6.12 -8.36
C TYR A 558 3.25 -6.08 -9.23
N THR A 559 3.53 -4.92 -9.81
CA THR A 559 4.79 -4.74 -10.53
C THR A 559 5.89 -4.44 -9.52
N ASP A 560 6.83 -5.34 -9.41
CA ASP A 560 7.97 -5.22 -8.49
C ASP A 560 9.26 -5.70 -9.14
N CYS A 561 10.38 -5.14 -8.70
CA CYS A 561 11.71 -5.55 -9.13
C CYS A 561 12.50 -6.12 -7.95
N GLY A 562 13.36 -7.09 -8.24
CA GLY A 562 14.28 -7.66 -7.27
C GLY A 562 15.61 -8.03 -7.92
N ILE A 563 16.65 -8.18 -7.10
CA ILE A 563 17.96 -8.63 -7.52
C ILE A 563 18.43 -9.78 -6.64
N LEU A 564 18.98 -10.80 -7.26
CA LEU A 564 19.74 -11.84 -6.60
C LEU A 564 21.23 -11.57 -6.85
N THR A 565 22.03 -11.47 -5.80
CA THR A 565 23.45 -11.11 -5.89
C THR A 565 24.29 -11.88 -4.87
N CYS A 566 25.57 -12.06 -5.17
CA CYS A 566 26.59 -12.46 -4.19
C CYS A 566 27.73 -11.43 -4.07
N ASN A 567 27.45 -10.17 -4.43
CA ASN A 567 28.40 -9.07 -4.26
C ASN A 567 28.85 -9.00 -2.78
N PRO A 568 30.17 -9.06 -2.49
CA PRO A 568 30.67 -9.10 -1.12
C PRO A 568 30.28 -7.89 -0.28
N GLN A 569 30.28 -6.69 -0.87
CA GLN A 569 29.93 -5.44 -0.17
C GLN A 569 28.45 -5.38 0.17
N ILE A 570 27.57 -5.83 -0.74
CA ILE A 570 26.13 -5.95 -0.46
C ILE A 570 25.91 -7.04 0.62
N GLY A 571 26.65 -8.14 0.59
CA GLY A 571 26.58 -9.19 1.60
C GLY A 571 27.01 -8.73 3.00
N GLU A 572 28.03 -7.86 3.09
CA GLU A 572 28.46 -7.23 4.34
C GLU A 572 27.38 -6.29 4.87
N ASP A 573 26.87 -5.40 4.01
CA ASP A 573 25.78 -4.49 4.36
C ASP A 573 24.51 -5.24 4.80
N ALA A 574 24.15 -6.32 4.10
CA ALA A 574 23.03 -7.19 4.48
C ALA A 574 23.23 -7.81 5.89
N THR A 575 24.45 -8.22 6.21
CA THR A 575 24.80 -8.70 7.55
C THR A 575 24.62 -7.59 8.59
N ALA A 576 25.08 -6.38 8.28
CA ALA A 576 24.95 -5.20 9.14
C ALA A 576 23.47 -4.81 9.35
N VAL A 577 22.62 -4.87 8.30
CA VAL A 577 21.17 -4.67 8.42
C VAL A 577 20.56 -5.62 9.43
N PHE A 578 20.83 -6.92 9.33
CA PHE A 578 20.28 -7.88 10.27
C PHE A 578 20.83 -7.73 11.70
N ASN A 579 22.08 -7.32 11.86
CA ASN A 579 22.64 -7.01 13.19
C ASN A 579 21.97 -5.77 13.79
N MET A 580 21.68 -4.76 12.98
CA MET A 580 20.90 -3.59 13.41
C MET A 580 19.47 -3.99 13.84
N LEU A 581 18.82 -4.87 13.07
CA LEU A 581 17.46 -5.33 13.35
C LEU A 581 17.35 -6.24 14.57
N SER A 582 18.40 -7.00 14.90
CA SER A 582 18.36 -8.00 15.97
C SER A 582 19.11 -7.60 17.25
N GLY A 583 20.07 -6.71 17.16
CA GLY A 583 21.01 -6.46 18.24
C GLY A 583 21.27 -4.99 18.58
N TYR A 584 20.46 -4.06 18.07
CA TYR A 584 20.64 -2.60 18.29
C TYR A 584 22.05 -2.10 17.89
N SER A 585 22.68 -2.77 16.91
CA SER A 585 23.99 -2.40 16.40
C SER A 585 23.83 -1.41 15.26
N GLU A 586 24.19 -0.15 15.48
CA GLU A 586 24.16 0.88 14.43
C GLU A 586 25.48 0.86 13.64
N PRO A 587 25.45 0.57 12.32
CA PRO A 587 26.63 0.64 11.47
C PRO A 587 27.11 2.08 11.34
N LEU A 588 28.43 2.30 11.35
CA LEU A 588 29.02 3.61 11.16
C LEU A 588 28.94 4.09 9.71
N ALA A 589 28.92 3.17 8.76
CA ALA A 589 28.85 3.44 7.32
C ALA A 589 28.27 2.25 6.57
N TRP A 590 27.82 2.47 5.36
CA TRP A 590 27.33 1.48 4.41
C TRP A 590 28.23 1.45 3.18
N ASN A 591 28.52 0.26 2.64
CA ASN A 591 29.31 0.13 1.41
C ASN A 591 28.49 0.49 0.17
N LYS A 592 27.31 -0.13 0.00
CA LYS A 592 26.43 -0.04 -1.17
C LYS A 592 25.01 0.34 -0.81
N LEU A 593 24.47 -0.20 0.26
CA LEU A 593 23.10 0.05 0.68
C LEU A 593 22.93 1.48 1.24
N SER A 594 21.72 1.96 1.19
CA SER A 594 21.30 3.14 1.94
C SER A 594 20.04 2.80 2.73
N VAL A 595 20.08 3.05 4.03
CA VAL A 595 19.03 2.58 4.95
C VAL A 595 18.34 3.77 5.61
N ALA A 596 16.99 3.74 5.67
CA ALA A 596 16.21 4.63 6.52
C ALA A 596 16.11 4.04 7.94
N PRO A 597 15.94 4.91 8.98
CA PRO A 597 15.63 6.33 8.90
C PRO A 597 16.83 7.29 8.78
N LEU A 598 18.06 6.88 9.03
CA LEU A 598 19.16 7.81 9.25
C LEU A 598 19.83 8.34 7.97
N TRP A 599 19.96 7.51 6.93
CA TRP A 599 20.84 7.85 5.79
C TRP A 599 20.10 8.11 4.47
N LEU A 600 18.92 7.53 4.28
CA LEU A 600 18.28 7.43 2.97
C LEU A 600 17.83 8.80 2.42
N ARG A 601 17.12 9.63 3.22
CA ARG A 601 16.72 10.98 2.80
C ARG A 601 17.92 11.83 2.39
N GLY A 602 18.94 11.87 3.23
CA GLY A 602 20.15 12.64 2.95
C GLY A 602 20.85 12.21 1.66
N ARG A 603 20.80 10.91 1.31
CA ARG A 603 21.35 10.43 0.05
C ARG A 603 20.54 10.92 -1.15
N PHE A 604 19.23 10.85 -1.12
CA PHE A 604 18.37 11.38 -2.18
C PHE A 604 18.59 12.88 -2.38
N LEU A 605 18.61 13.66 -1.31
CA LEU A 605 18.85 15.10 -1.40
C LEU A 605 20.21 15.43 -2.03
N ARG A 606 21.27 14.69 -1.70
CA ARG A 606 22.59 14.87 -2.32
C ARG A 606 22.56 14.58 -3.81
N MET A 607 21.90 13.50 -4.25
CA MET A 607 21.81 13.15 -5.67
C MET A 607 20.99 14.17 -6.46
N ILE A 608 19.84 14.62 -5.93
CA ILE A 608 19.02 15.67 -6.56
C ILE A 608 19.80 16.99 -6.69
N ARG A 609 20.49 17.42 -5.61
CA ARG A 609 21.28 18.65 -5.62
C ARG A 609 22.48 18.56 -6.57
N ARG A 610 23.11 17.38 -6.70
CA ARG A 610 24.19 17.16 -7.68
C ARG A 610 23.69 17.39 -9.11
N GLU A 611 22.52 16.85 -9.48
CA GLU A 611 21.92 17.11 -10.80
C GLU A 611 21.63 18.61 -10.99
N ALA A 612 21.13 19.29 -9.95
CA ALA A 612 20.89 20.74 -10.01
C ALA A 612 22.20 21.55 -10.19
N GLU A 613 23.30 21.11 -9.60
CA GLU A 613 24.62 21.69 -9.80
C GLU A 613 25.12 21.50 -11.23
N HIS A 614 24.99 20.27 -11.78
CA HIS A 614 25.32 19.99 -13.18
C HIS A 614 24.54 20.90 -14.14
N ALA A 615 23.23 21.07 -13.92
CA ALA A 615 22.40 21.95 -14.73
C ALA A 615 22.82 23.43 -14.63
N ARG A 616 23.15 23.93 -13.43
CA ARG A 616 23.65 25.31 -13.25
C ARG A 616 24.98 25.55 -13.95
N GLU A 617 25.80 24.52 -14.09
CA GLU A 617 27.05 24.55 -14.82
C GLU A 617 26.88 24.40 -16.34
N GLY A 618 25.63 24.26 -16.83
CA GLY A 618 25.32 24.09 -18.24
C GLY A 618 25.54 22.66 -18.76
N ARG A 619 25.73 21.68 -17.85
CA ARG A 619 25.83 20.26 -18.17
C ARG A 619 24.43 19.62 -18.26
N PRO A 620 24.23 18.62 -19.12
CA PRO A 620 22.98 17.86 -19.12
C PRO A 620 22.69 17.22 -17.76
N ALA A 621 21.44 17.34 -17.30
CA ALA A 621 21.01 16.79 -16.03
C ALA A 621 19.58 16.23 -16.14
N HIS A 622 19.37 15.02 -15.63
CA HIS A 622 18.10 14.33 -15.77
C HIS A 622 17.83 13.40 -14.58
N ILE A 623 16.61 13.46 -14.07
CA ILE A 623 16.12 12.58 -13.01
C ILE A 623 14.88 11.85 -13.53
N MET A 624 14.88 10.52 -13.43
CA MET A 624 13.67 9.72 -13.57
C MET A 624 13.40 9.01 -12.24
N ALA A 625 12.15 9.01 -11.79
CA ALA A 625 11.80 8.35 -10.54
C ALA A 625 10.43 7.68 -10.60
N LYS A 626 10.38 6.43 -10.21
CA LYS A 626 9.14 5.66 -10.05
C LYS A 626 8.93 5.32 -8.59
N MET A 627 7.71 5.57 -8.09
CA MET A 627 7.32 5.27 -6.71
C MET A 627 5.80 5.26 -6.53
N ASN A 628 5.33 4.85 -5.35
CA ASN A 628 3.89 4.88 -5.08
C ASN A 628 3.41 6.24 -4.57
N SER A 629 4.25 6.99 -3.84
CA SER A 629 3.83 8.27 -3.24
C SER A 629 5.00 9.23 -3.05
N LEU A 630 4.74 10.52 -3.29
CA LEU A 630 5.63 11.64 -3.07
C LEU A 630 4.97 12.66 -2.14
N CYS A 631 5.44 12.75 -0.88
CA CYS A 631 4.88 13.65 0.14
C CYS A 631 5.95 14.30 1.02
N ASP A 632 7.24 13.94 0.83
CA ASP A 632 8.33 14.50 1.64
C ASP A 632 8.63 15.93 1.22
N LYS A 633 8.42 16.87 2.14
CA LYS A 633 8.55 18.31 1.85
C LYS A 633 9.97 18.69 1.43
N GLU A 634 10.98 18.13 2.07
CA GLU A 634 12.37 18.45 1.77
C GLU A 634 12.76 17.97 0.37
N ILE A 635 12.33 16.76 0.00
CA ILE A 635 12.58 16.21 -1.35
C ILE A 635 11.81 17.01 -2.41
N ILE A 636 10.52 17.35 -2.17
CA ILE A 636 9.73 18.16 -3.10
C ILE A 636 10.41 19.53 -3.32
N THR A 637 10.85 20.18 -2.26
CA THR A 637 11.58 21.46 -2.36
C THR A 637 12.86 21.33 -3.17
N ALA A 638 13.65 20.28 -2.94
CA ALA A 638 14.87 20.03 -3.72
C ALA A 638 14.59 19.76 -5.20
N LEU A 639 13.45 19.10 -5.53
CA LEU A 639 13.02 18.90 -6.92
C LEU A 639 12.60 20.21 -7.59
N TYR A 640 11.95 21.13 -6.86
CA TYR A 640 11.65 22.47 -7.37
C TYR A 640 12.93 23.27 -7.65
N GLU A 641 13.89 23.23 -6.72
CA GLU A 641 15.21 23.84 -6.91
C GLU A 641 15.95 23.26 -8.13
N ALA A 642 15.86 21.95 -8.34
CA ALA A 642 16.43 21.27 -9.49
C ALA A 642 15.74 21.66 -10.80
N SER A 643 14.39 21.74 -10.81
CA SER A 643 13.63 22.22 -11.97
C SER A 643 14.01 23.66 -12.36
N CYS A 644 14.07 24.57 -11.37
CA CYS A 644 14.49 25.96 -11.61
C CYS A 644 15.95 26.07 -12.08
N ALA A 645 16.80 25.11 -11.74
CA ALA A 645 18.17 25.01 -12.26
C ALA A 645 18.23 24.50 -13.71
N GLY A 646 17.13 23.92 -14.25
CA GLY A 646 17.04 23.39 -15.60
C GLY A 646 17.15 21.86 -15.70
N VAL A 647 17.07 21.14 -14.58
CA VAL A 647 17.07 19.68 -14.57
C VAL A 647 15.73 19.18 -15.12
N LYS A 648 15.76 18.28 -16.10
CA LYS A 648 14.58 17.53 -16.55
C LYS A 648 14.22 16.49 -15.50
N VAL A 649 12.98 16.52 -14.99
CA VAL A 649 12.49 15.57 -13.97
C VAL A 649 11.24 14.88 -14.49
N GLU A 650 11.29 13.57 -14.64
CA GLU A 650 10.18 12.74 -15.13
C GLU A 650 9.82 11.71 -14.06
N MET A 651 8.58 11.71 -13.61
CA MET A 651 8.19 10.84 -12.51
C MET A 651 6.95 10.00 -12.84
N ILE A 652 7.00 8.74 -12.38
CA ILE A 652 5.87 7.82 -12.43
C ILE A 652 5.39 7.61 -10.99
N ILE A 653 4.28 8.27 -10.61
CA ILE A 653 3.74 8.23 -9.26
C ILE A 653 2.34 7.66 -9.31
N ARG A 654 2.20 6.42 -8.86
CA ARG A 654 0.92 5.71 -8.92
C ARG A 654 -0.19 6.40 -8.12
N GLY A 655 0.08 6.80 -6.89
CA GLY A 655 -0.91 7.26 -5.91
C GLY A 655 -0.78 8.72 -5.55
N ILE A 656 -0.38 8.98 -4.30
CA ILE A 656 -0.31 10.32 -3.72
C ILE A 656 0.86 11.10 -4.30
N CYS A 657 0.60 12.32 -4.77
CA CYS A 657 1.61 13.29 -5.16
C CYS A 657 1.27 14.65 -4.55
N CYS A 658 2.09 15.11 -3.61
CA CYS A 658 1.93 16.43 -3.01
C CYS A 658 2.68 17.53 -3.76
N LEU A 659 3.43 17.18 -4.82
CA LEU A 659 4.12 18.10 -5.71
C LEU A 659 3.15 18.63 -6.78
N LYS A 660 3.29 19.89 -7.16
CA LYS A 660 2.66 20.49 -8.34
C LYS A 660 3.62 20.45 -9.52
N ALA A 661 3.21 19.88 -10.64
CA ALA A 661 4.01 19.73 -11.85
C ALA A 661 3.64 20.78 -12.91
N GLY A 662 4.59 21.18 -13.75
CA GLY A 662 4.34 22.05 -14.90
C GLY A 662 4.00 23.50 -14.56
N VAL A 663 4.25 23.97 -13.33
CA VAL A 663 3.98 25.35 -12.90
C VAL A 663 5.12 26.26 -13.34
N PRO A 664 4.86 27.31 -14.13
CA PRO A 664 5.89 28.25 -14.58
C PRO A 664 6.68 28.87 -13.41
N GLY A 665 8.00 28.89 -13.50
CA GLY A 665 8.89 29.44 -12.48
C GLY A 665 9.02 28.61 -11.20
N LEU A 666 8.38 27.45 -11.12
CA LEU A 666 8.45 26.52 -9.99
C LEU A 666 8.86 25.11 -10.45
N SER A 667 8.07 24.51 -11.33
CA SER A 667 8.19 23.10 -11.72
C SER A 667 7.98 22.88 -13.21
N GLU A 668 8.29 23.85 -14.03
CA GLU A 668 8.12 23.81 -15.49
C GLU A 668 8.87 22.65 -16.17
N ASN A 669 9.97 22.17 -15.56
CA ASN A 669 10.75 21.05 -16.05
C ASN A 669 10.39 19.70 -15.35
N ILE A 670 9.30 19.69 -14.57
CA ILE A 670 8.83 18.49 -13.89
C ILE A 670 7.55 17.98 -14.57
N SER A 671 7.55 16.72 -14.97
CA SER A 671 6.37 16.00 -15.43
C SER A 671 6.10 14.80 -14.53
N VAL A 672 4.81 14.55 -14.25
CA VAL A 672 4.37 13.43 -13.43
C VAL A 672 3.26 12.68 -14.15
N ARG A 673 3.37 11.38 -14.23
CA ARG A 673 2.31 10.49 -14.72
C ARG A 673 1.95 9.43 -13.70
N SER A 674 0.75 8.91 -13.81
CA SER A 674 0.23 7.83 -13.00
C SER A 674 -0.36 6.77 -13.91
N ILE A 675 0.07 5.52 -13.78
CA ILE A 675 -0.40 4.39 -14.57
C ILE A 675 -1.33 3.55 -13.69
N VAL A 676 -2.56 3.32 -14.20
CA VAL A 676 -3.54 2.42 -13.58
C VAL A 676 -3.94 1.39 -14.63
N GLY A 677 -3.60 0.14 -14.40
CA GLY A 677 -3.80 -0.95 -15.37
C GLY A 677 -4.17 -2.27 -14.69
N ASN A 678 -3.92 -3.37 -15.40
CA ASN A 678 -4.22 -4.72 -14.91
C ASN A 678 -3.39 -5.13 -13.70
N PHE A 679 -2.17 -4.60 -13.61
CA PHE A 679 -1.25 -4.80 -12.49
C PHE A 679 -1.11 -3.52 -11.70
N LEU A 680 -0.87 -3.66 -10.40
CA LEU A 680 -0.65 -2.54 -9.52
C LEU A 680 0.81 -2.08 -9.61
N GLU A 681 1.05 -0.88 -10.11
CA GLU A 681 2.38 -0.28 -10.12
C GLU A 681 2.90 -0.14 -8.69
N HIS A 682 4.04 -0.79 -8.37
CA HIS A 682 4.49 -0.89 -7.00
C HIS A 682 6.01 -0.78 -6.83
N SER A 683 6.81 -1.02 -7.85
CA SER A 683 8.27 -0.87 -7.79
C SER A 683 8.70 0.56 -7.47
N ARG A 684 9.89 0.70 -6.90
CA ARG A 684 10.55 1.98 -6.68
C ARG A 684 11.90 1.93 -7.35
N ILE A 685 12.08 2.82 -8.32
CA ILE A 685 13.26 2.91 -9.17
C ILE A 685 13.65 4.38 -9.25
N PHE A 686 14.93 4.68 -9.12
CA PHE A 686 15.46 6.04 -9.14
C PHE A 686 16.67 6.10 -10.06
N TYR A 687 16.62 6.98 -11.04
CA TYR A 687 17.67 7.24 -12.02
C TYR A 687 18.19 8.66 -11.90
N PHE A 688 19.49 8.82 -11.92
CA PHE A 688 20.20 10.11 -11.96
C PHE A 688 21.21 10.05 -13.10
N PHE A 689 21.21 11.07 -13.98
CA PHE A 689 22.07 11.11 -15.17
C PHE A 689 23.54 11.25 -14.84
N ASN A 690 23.85 11.99 -13.77
CA ASN A 690 25.21 12.11 -13.20
C ASN A 690 26.30 12.36 -14.26
N ASP A 691 26.13 13.40 -15.09
CA ASP A 691 27.12 13.80 -16.09
C ASP A 691 27.54 12.65 -17.04
N ALA A 692 26.56 12.00 -17.64
CA ALA A 692 26.72 10.84 -18.53
C ALA A 692 27.33 9.57 -17.87
N SER A 693 27.29 9.49 -16.52
CA SER A 693 27.66 8.30 -15.76
C SER A 693 26.44 7.83 -14.93
N PRO A 694 25.41 7.29 -15.56
CA PRO A 694 24.10 7.10 -14.95
C PRO A 694 24.14 6.17 -13.74
N GLU A 695 23.49 6.59 -12.69
CA GLU A 695 23.28 5.81 -11.49
C GLU A 695 21.82 5.40 -11.40
N VAL A 696 21.59 4.10 -11.19
CA VAL A 696 20.26 3.52 -11.01
C VAL A 696 20.15 2.82 -9.67
N TYR A 697 19.08 3.10 -8.96
CA TYR A 697 18.79 2.51 -7.67
C TYR A 697 17.40 1.91 -7.66
N MET A 698 17.24 0.80 -6.93
CA MET A 698 15.95 0.22 -6.58
C MET A 698 15.80 0.20 -5.05
N GLY A 699 14.57 0.18 -4.56
CA GLY A 699 14.36 0.16 -3.11
C GLY A 699 12.95 -0.08 -2.64
N SER A 700 12.79 -0.09 -1.33
CA SER A 700 11.49 -0.31 -0.67
C SER A 700 10.78 0.98 -0.28
N ALA A 701 11.47 2.14 -0.29
CA ALA A 701 10.97 3.41 0.18
C ALA A 701 10.28 4.23 -0.89
N ASP A 702 9.12 4.79 -0.55
CA ASP A 702 8.55 5.96 -1.24
C ASP A 702 9.16 7.25 -0.66
N TRP A 703 9.09 8.36 -1.37
CA TRP A 703 9.49 9.68 -0.86
C TRP A 703 8.40 10.26 0.06
N MET A 704 8.27 9.65 1.23
CA MET A 704 7.31 10.02 2.26
C MET A 704 7.99 10.14 3.62
N PRO A 705 7.59 11.11 4.48
CA PRO A 705 8.15 11.24 5.84
C PRO A 705 8.10 9.94 6.63
N ARG A 706 6.96 9.22 6.58
CA ARG A 706 6.84 7.93 7.30
C ARG A 706 7.83 6.87 6.86
N ASN A 707 8.22 6.84 5.55
CA ASN A 707 9.19 5.86 5.02
C ASN A 707 10.61 6.28 5.41
N LEU A 708 10.89 7.58 5.37
CA LEU A 708 12.22 8.11 5.57
C LEU A 708 12.59 8.36 7.03
N ASP A 709 11.58 8.47 7.95
CA ASP A 709 11.78 8.77 9.37
C ASP A 709 11.35 7.67 10.34
N ARG A 710 10.33 6.86 9.95
CA ARG A 710 9.66 5.93 10.89
C ARG A 710 9.62 4.50 10.40
N ARG A 711 10.43 4.16 9.39
CA ARG A 711 10.54 2.81 8.85
C ARG A 711 11.98 2.42 8.61
N VAL A 712 12.24 1.13 8.71
CA VAL A 712 13.46 0.55 8.15
C VAL A 712 13.18 0.22 6.69
N GLU A 713 13.80 0.99 5.81
CA GLU A 713 13.73 0.86 4.35
C GLU A 713 15.15 0.69 3.80
N ILE A 714 15.26 0.06 2.63
CA ILE A 714 16.54 -0.16 1.96
C ILE A 714 16.46 0.35 0.53
N MET A 715 17.51 1.04 0.09
CA MET A 715 17.81 1.37 -1.30
C MET A 715 19.16 0.75 -1.66
N PHE A 716 19.26 0.18 -2.85
CA PHE A 716 20.45 -0.51 -3.36
C PHE A 716 20.73 -0.13 -4.82
N PRO A 717 22.00 -0.05 -5.23
CA PRO A 717 22.39 0.28 -6.61
C PRO A 717 22.23 -0.93 -7.54
N VAL A 718 22.02 -0.65 -8.83
CA VAL A 718 22.12 -1.62 -9.93
C VAL A 718 23.42 -1.33 -10.66
N GLU A 719 24.49 -2.05 -10.33
CA GLU A 719 25.85 -1.75 -10.79
C GLU A 719 26.21 -2.47 -12.11
N ASP A 720 25.66 -3.66 -12.34
CA ASP A 720 25.84 -4.37 -13.60
C ASP A 720 25.25 -3.54 -14.75
N GLU A 721 26.04 -3.29 -15.78
CA GLU A 721 25.66 -2.41 -16.88
C GLU A 721 24.47 -2.94 -17.69
N VAL A 722 24.43 -4.25 -17.93
CA VAL A 722 23.33 -4.89 -18.67
C VAL A 722 22.03 -4.84 -17.85
N LEU A 723 22.12 -5.07 -16.57
CA LEU A 723 20.95 -4.98 -15.69
C LEU A 723 20.49 -3.54 -15.50
N ARG A 724 21.43 -2.59 -15.43
CA ARG A 724 21.13 -1.17 -15.35
C ARG A 724 20.33 -0.68 -16.56
N GLU A 725 20.75 -1.06 -17.78
CA GLU A 725 20.02 -0.75 -18.99
C GLU A 725 18.60 -1.34 -19.00
N LYS A 726 18.43 -2.59 -18.51
CA LYS A 726 17.10 -3.19 -18.36
C LYS A 726 16.21 -2.43 -17.40
N VAL A 727 16.76 -1.90 -16.30
CA VAL A 727 15.99 -1.12 -15.32
C VAL A 727 15.68 0.28 -15.86
N ILE A 728 16.56 0.88 -16.64
CA ILE A 728 16.30 2.13 -17.38
C ILE A 728 15.17 1.92 -18.39
N HIS A 729 15.22 0.83 -19.15
CA HIS A 729 14.15 0.47 -20.08
C HIS A 729 12.77 0.36 -19.43
N ILE A 730 12.68 -0.16 -18.20
CA ILE A 730 11.41 -0.17 -17.44
C ILE A 730 10.87 1.25 -17.28
N LEU A 731 11.71 2.20 -16.87
CA LEU A 731 11.30 3.60 -16.70
C LEU A 731 10.89 4.24 -18.02
N GLU A 732 11.66 4.03 -19.08
CA GLU A 732 11.41 4.60 -20.41
C GLU A 732 10.08 4.13 -21.00
N VAL A 733 9.82 2.82 -20.99
CA VAL A 733 8.55 2.25 -21.47
C VAL A 733 7.35 2.76 -20.68
N GLU A 734 7.48 2.91 -19.35
CA GLU A 734 6.41 3.47 -18.53
C GLU A 734 6.24 4.98 -18.77
N LEU A 735 7.30 5.71 -19.07
CA LEU A 735 7.23 7.12 -19.46
C LEU A 735 6.64 7.32 -20.86
N GLU A 736 6.67 6.33 -21.73
CA GLU A 736 6.04 6.32 -23.03
C GLU A 736 4.56 5.87 -23.01
N ASP A 737 4.08 5.27 -21.89
CA ASP A 737 2.68 4.81 -21.81
C ASP A 737 1.70 5.96 -22.07
N ASN A 738 0.87 5.78 -23.11
CA ASN A 738 -0.18 6.73 -23.50
C ASN A 738 -1.59 6.09 -23.51
N VAL A 739 -1.68 4.82 -23.11
CA VAL A 739 -2.95 4.09 -23.05
C VAL A 739 -3.55 4.13 -21.65
N LYS A 740 -2.70 3.94 -20.63
CA LYS A 740 -3.10 3.86 -19.23
C LYS A 740 -2.62 5.05 -18.38
N ALA A 741 -1.76 5.88 -18.93
CA ALA A 741 -1.22 7.03 -18.20
C ALA A 741 -2.25 8.15 -18.02
N HIS A 742 -2.20 8.75 -16.83
CA HIS A 742 -2.85 10.00 -16.47
C HIS A 742 -1.77 11.02 -16.10
N ILE A 743 -1.82 12.19 -16.70
CA ILE A 743 -0.82 13.26 -16.52
C ILE A 743 -1.30 14.23 -15.45
N LEU A 744 -0.45 14.49 -14.46
CA LEU A 744 -0.69 15.48 -13.41
C LEU A 744 -0.68 16.88 -14.02
N GLN A 745 -1.75 17.64 -13.77
CA GLN A 745 -1.92 19.02 -14.19
C GLN A 745 -1.43 20.00 -13.11
N PRO A 746 -1.11 21.26 -13.46
CA PRO A 746 -0.64 22.26 -12.50
C PRO A 746 -1.61 22.57 -11.35
N ASP A 747 -2.89 22.33 -11.52
CA ASP A 747 -3.91 22.47 -10.48
C ASP A 747 -4.00 21.27 -9.52
N GLY A 748 -3.29 20.17 -9.80
CA GLY A 748 -3.31 18.94 -9.04
C GLY A 748 -4.30 17.89 -9.53
N SER A 749 -5.08 18.19 -10.58
CA SER A 749 -5.94 17.22 -11.25
C SER A 749 -5.14 16.27 -12.16
N TYR A 750 -5.80 15.25 -12.66
CA TYR A 750 -5.17 14.28 -13.57
C TYR A 750 -6.03 14.12 -14.82
N GLU A 751 -5.38 14.20 -15.98
CA GLU A 751 -6.02 13.96 -17.27
C GLU A 751 -5.41 12.74 -17.96
N LYS A 752 -6.24 11.97 -18.68
CA LYS A 752 -5.72 10.88 -19.52
C LYS A 752 -4.83 11.45 -20.63
N GLU A 753 -3.71 10.78 -20.88
CA GLU A 753 -2.81 11.17 -21.97
C GLU A 753 -3.56 11.21 -23.32
N ASP A 754 -3.34 12.27 -24.11
CA ASP A 754 -3.91 12.34 -25.46
C ASP A 754 -3.13 11.44 -26.41
N LYS A 755 -3.77 10.36 -26.82
CA LYS A 755 -3.20 9.32 -27.70
C LYS A 755 -3.48 9.50 -29.19
N ARG A 756 -4.21 10.57 -29.58
CA ARG A 756 -4.56 10.81 -30.98
C ARG A 756 -3.32 11.06 -31.82
N GLY A 757 -3.15 10.29 -32.89
CA GLY A 757 -2.01 10.40 -33.81
C GLY A 757 -0.68 9.87 -33.26
N LYS A 758 -0.68 9.24 -32.09
CA LYS A 758 0.50 8.60 -31.48
C LYS A 758 0.48 7.08 -31.68
N VAL A 759 1.65 6.45 -31.66
CA VAL A 759 1.75 5.00 -31.50
C VAL A 759 1.23 4.63 -30.10
N LEU A 760 0.36 3.63 -30.03
CA LEU A 760 -0.21 3.21 -28.75
C LEU A 760 0.81 2.37 -27.97
N VAL A 761 1.16 2.85 -26.80
CA VAL A 761 2.03 2.16 -25.84
C VAL A 761 1.24 1.88 -24.57
N ASN A 762 1.04 0.60 -24.28
CA ASN A 762 0.58 0.09 -22.98
C ASN A 762 1.77 -0.64 -22.35
N SER A 763 2.39 -0.02 -21.38
CA SER A 763 3.62 -0.51 -20.76
C SER A 763 3.48 -1.92 -20.20
N GLN A 764 2.37 -2.21 -19.50
CA GLN A 764 2.12 -3.52 -18.92
C GLN A 764 1.96 -4.62 -19.96
N GLU A 765 1.27 -4.36 -21.06
CA GLU A 765 1.15 -5.32 -22.16
C GLU A 765 2.48 -5.50 -22.89
N GLN A 766 3.27 -4.44 -23.03
CA GLN A 766 4.59 -4.52 -23.63
C GLN A 766 5.51 -5.42 -22.82
N PHE A 767 5.61 -5.25 -21.51
CA PHE A 767 6.42 -6.10 -20.66
C PHE A 767 5.94 -7.56 -20.63
N CYS A 768 4.61 -7.80 -20.73
CA CYS A 768 4.09 -9.15 -20.91
C CYS A 768 4.63 -9.80 -22.19
N ARG A 769 4.62 -9.08 -23.30
CA ARG A 769 5.12 -9.56 -24.59
C ARG A 769 6.63 -9.80 -24.57
N GLU A 770 7.39 -8.87 -24.01
CA GLU A 770 8.85 -8.97 -23.85
C GLU A 770 9.24 -10.20 -23.03
N ALA A 771 8.59 -10.42 -21.89
CA ALA A 771 8.85 -11.57 -21.05
C ALA A 771 8.56 -12.91 -21.75
N ILE A 772 7.47 -12.98 -22.54
CA ILE A 772 7.15 -14.16 -23.35
C ILE A 772 8.21 -14.40 -24.41
N LEU A 773 8.68 -13.36 -25.10
CA LEU A 773 9.71 -13.47 -26.13
C LEU A 773 11.03 -13.92 -25.54
N MET A 774 11.50 -13.31 -24.46
CA MET A 774 12.74 -13.65 -23.78
C MET A 774 12.75 -15.11 -23.29
N ALA A 775 11.63 -15.58 -22.75
CA ALA A 775 11.50 -16.97 -22.28
C ALA A 775 11.56 -17.96 -23.44
N LYS A 776 10.96 -17.64 -24.59
CA LYS A 776 11.02 -18.49 -25.80
C LYS A 776 12.42 -18.54 -26.37
N GLU A 777 13.09 -17.41 -26.54
CA GLU A 777 14.44 -17.33 -27.07
C GLU A 777 15.43 -18.14 -26.23
N SER A 778 15.29 -18.07 -24.90
CA SER A 778 16.14 -18.85 -23.99
C SER A 778 15.86 -20.35 -24.09
N ALA A 779 14.59 -20.77 -24.18
CA ALA A 779 14.23 -22.17 -24.35
C ALA A 779 14.72 -22.75 -25.69
N ASP A 780 14.71 -21.95 -26.75
CA ASP A 780 15.21 -22.38 -28.08
C ASP A 780 16.74 -22.48 -28.10
N GLN A 781 17.47 -21.72 -27.29
CA GLN A 781 18.93 -21.81 -27.17
C GLN A 781 19.37 -23.03 -26.34
N GLU A 782 18.58 -23.46 -25.36
CA GLU A 782 18.92 -24.59 -24.48
C GLU A 782 18.51 -25.96 -25.03
N ASP A 783 17.73 -26.06 -26.12
CA ASP A 783 17.38 -27.36 -26.73
C ASP A 783 18.44 -27.79 -27.77
N PRO A 784 19.45 -28.64 -27.37
CA PRO A 784 20.48 -29.12 -28.33
C PRO A 784 19.90 -29.96 -29.47
N ALA A 785 18.65 -30.45 -29.31
CA ALA A 785 17.97 -31.25 -30.34
C ALA A 785 17.39 -30.38 -31.45
N ARG A 786 17.00 -29.13 -31.16
CA ARG A 786 16.52 -28.18 -32.17
C ARG A 786 17.66 -27.51 -32.96
N SER A 787 18.85 -27.39 -32.36
CA SER A 787 20.03 -26.84 -33.02
C SER A 787 20.75 -27.85 -33.94
N ARG A 788 20.43 -29.15 -33.86
CA ARG A 788 20.93 -30.17 -34.74
C ARG A 788 20.12 -30.16 -36.04
N VAL A 789 20.52 -29.31 -36.98
CA VAL A 789 20.15 -29.45 -38.39
C VAL A 789 20.84 -30.74 -38.87
N PHE A 790 20.08 -31.83 -38.96
CA PHE A 790 20.56 -33.08 -39.60
C PHE A 790 20.88 -32.76 -41.07
N LYS A 791 22.13 -32.55 -41.40
CA LYS A 791 22.61 -32.59 -42.81
C LYS A 791 22.74 -34.04 -43.20
N PRO A 792 21.92 -34.60 -44.09
CA PRO A 792 22.10 -35.94 -44.57
C PRO A 792 23.47 -36.03 -45.25
N VAL A 793 24.30 -36.92 -44.76
CA VAL A 793 25.56 -37.27 -45.44
C VAL A 793 25.16 -38.01 -46.69
N MET A 794 25.24 -37.36 -47.84
CA MET A 794 25.13 -38.03 -49.15
C MET A 794 26.33 -38.95 -49.30
N SER A 795 26.11 -40.25 -49.25
CA SER A 795 27.13 -41.23 -49.57
C SER A 795 27.48 -41.05 -51.02
N SER A 796 28.71 -40.61 -51.34
CA SER A 796 29.32 -40.67 -52.63
C SER A 796 29.60 -42.16 -52.99
N ASN A 797 28.76 -42.74 -53.82
CA ASN A 797 29.19 -43.91 -54.65
C ASN A 797 29.86 -43.39 -55.87
#